data_b36a6bd265d3ee4d7fa3d31dcddf5c40
#
_entry.id   b36a6bd265d3ee4d7fa3d31dcddf5c40
#
_cell.length_a   1.000
_cell.length_b   1.000
_cell.length_c   1.000
_cell.angle_alpha   90.00
_cell.angle_beta   90.00
_cell.angle_gamma   90.00
#
_symmetry.space_group_name_H-M   'P 1'
#
loop_
_entity.id
_entity.type
_entity.pdbx_description
1 polymer ?
#
loop_
_entity_poly.entity_id
_entity_poly.type
_entity_poly.pdbx_seq_one_letter_code
_entity_poly.pdbx_strand_id
1 'polypeptide(L)'
;MFYRFALLAVCLLTTRLAGATTIGSIQGTGAAAKPGTYTIEGIVTGLYTGLNPTGFYVQDEAASADGDPATSDALFVVQPDPTVAIGSRVRVTGVVQEDAGAPSFNQAVLIEPIITIISGGNPLPAFTILNNATFSAAALEQYEGMRVQFSAPLTVTDNYNLKQRGEITLSAEGLAYQATQFIDPNDNPSTGTTSTGSRNLAAGKAYQVINDNKVIILDDGSSAANPKPIPYLDATYHTVRVGGTVAGLRGIMGYGFGKWRLQPLPGPDAPVVKNVRPLAPPAFGPLDLKLVSFNVLNYFNGDGAGGGFPTARGAKTPADFARQRSKIIAALTQMNADVVGLTEIENDGTGANSALQDLVNGLNQAMGANTYAFVNDGGATQQPNNTDLIHCAIIYKPVAVALLGPTLVAPVPGVFERPPVAQLFITRRKPHADTLAFIVNHFKSKGSGSGIDADQNDGQGSSNDRRRGQAKALVQFINNTVIPAGAVKVVSAGDYNANYEEDPIDILRADGLVPATPPISASYVFKGLTGSLDHAVVTSNLVGFVDVQKWHINSAEPGFLEYDVAGEATDINSPFRSSDHDPVIIGVNFRGVSNALGGQANTRLFVYPNPAAGPATFSLASVPASAGILTLDFMLPQGPRLLSLRGTPKLLQSQLSRYTTHLAPGIYVLKLRGTRFEQTQRVMKE
;
A
#
# COMPACT_ATOMS: atom_id res chain seq x y z
N MET A 1 54.65 -33.15 -77.12
CA MET A 1 53.73 -33.84 -76.30
C MET A 1 54.01 -33.45 -74.84
N PHE A 2 53.38 -32.36 -74.36
CA PHE A 2 53.69 -31.78 -72.99
C PHE A 2 52.54 -32.11 -72.07
N TYR A 3 52.79 -32.87 -71.01
CA TYR A 3 51.89 -33.09 -69.92
C TYR A 3 52.04 -31.93 -68.88
N ARG A 4 50.93 -31.18 -68.61
CA ARG A 4 50.87 -30.23 -67.55
C ARG A 4 50.25 -30.93 -66.33
N PHE A 5 50.99 -31.05 -65.24
CA PHE A 5 50.50 -31.42 -63.93
C PHE A 5 49.89 -30.15 -63.29
N ALA A 6 48.60 -30.20 -62.96
CA ALA A 6 47.95 -29.20 -62.12
C ALA A 6 48.05 -29.63 -60.67
N LEU A 7 48.76 -28.84 -59.86
CA LEU A 7 48.81 -29.00 -58.37
C LEU A 7 47.54 -28.35 -57.80
N LEU A 8 46.66 -29.18 -57.22
CA LEU A 8 45.51 -28.72 -56.45
C LEU A 8 46.01 -28.43 -55.00
N ALA A 9 46.12 -27.12 -54.66
CA ALA A 9 46.40 -26.70 -53.28
C ALA A 9 45.10 -26.77 -52.47
N VAL A 10 44.98 -27.77 -51.63
CA VAL A 10 43.88 -27.84 -50.62
C VAL A 10 44.27 -26.89 -49.47
N CYS A 11 43.65 -25.71 -49.44
CA CYS A 11 43.69 -24.82 -48.29
C CYS A 11 42.85 -25.45 -47.13
N LEU A 12 43.54 -26.11 -46.21
CA LEU A 12 42.97 -26.45 -44.93
C LEU A 12 42.79 -25.13 -44.14
N LEU A 13 41.57 -24.60 -44.11
CA LEU A 13 41.21 -23.60 -43.14
C LEU A 13 41.18 -24.30 -41.75
N THR A 14 42.24 -24.18 -41.00
CA THR A 14 42.21 -24.45 -39.56
C THR A 14 41.43 -23.33 -38.91
N THR A 15 40.14 -23.51 -38.72
CA THR A 15 39.37 -22.69 -37.81
C THR A 15 39.96 -22.95 -36.41
N ARG A 16 40.78 -22.04 -35.90
CA ARG A 16 41.04 -21.98 -34.46
C ARG A 16 39.69 -21.78 -33.79
N LEU A 17 39.19 -22.77 -33.08
CA LEU A 17 38.08 -22.57 -32.14
C LEU A 17 38.57 -21.49 -31.17
N ALA A 18 38.02 -20.28 -31.32
CA ALA A 18 38.19 -19.27 -30.29
C ALA A 18 37.75 -19.84 -28.96
N GLY A 19 38.56 -19.75 -27.93
CA GLY A 19 38.14 -20.15 -26.59
C GLY A 19 36.88 -19.42 -26.18
N ALA A 20 36.04 -20.04 -25.37
CA ALA A 20 34.82 -19.37 -24.86
C ALA A 20 35.21 -18.11 -24.07
N THR A 21 34.47 -17.03 -24.29
CA THR A 21 34.63 -15.79 -23.53
C THR A 21 33.76 -15.89 -22.27
N THR A 22 34.28 -15.48 -21.12
CA THR A 22 33.49 -15.43 -19.87
C THR A 22 32.35 -14.44 -20.00
N ILE A 23 31.18 -14.81 -19.49
CA ILE A 23 29.99 -13.96 -19.58
C ILE A 23 30.23 -12.65 -18.83
N GLY A 24 30.85 -12.69 -17.64
CA GLY A 24 31.14 -11.49 -16.86
C GLY A 24 32.00 -10.46 -17.62
N SER A 25 32.99 -10.92 -18.43
CA SER A 25 33.80 -10.02 -19.26
C SER A 25 33.00 -9.34 -20.40
N ILE A 26 31.90 -9.97 -20.85
CA ILE A 26 30.95 -9.42 -21.84
C ILE A 26 30.01 -8.43 -21.17
N GLN A 27 29.42 -8.80 -20.05
CA GLN A 27 28.53 -7.96 -19.25
C GLN A 27 29.24 -6.68 -18.77
N GLY A 28 30.45 -6.84 -18.21
CA GLY A 28 31.20 -5.71 -17.68
C GLY A 28 30.56 -5.14 -16.40
N THR A 29 31.05 -3.98 -15.96
CA THR A 29 30.60 -3.29 -14.72
C THR A 29 29.64 -2.10 -15.01
N GLY A 30 29.25 -1.91 -16.25
CA GLY A 30 28.36 -0.84 -16.70
C GLY A 30 26.91 -1.31 -16.77
N ALA A 31 26.01 -0.37 -17.11
CA ALA A 31 24.58 -0.64 -17.30
C ALA A 31 24.27 -1.20 -18.71
N ALA A 32 25.24 -1.66 -19.46
CA ALA A 32 25.07 -2.29 -20.76
C ALA A 32 26.21 -3.24 -21.08
N ALA A 33 25.86 -4.41 -21.63
CA ALA A 33 26.84 -5.38 -22.10
C ALA A 33 27.64 -4.87 -23.30
N LYS A 34 28.84 -5.39 -23.49
CA LYS A 34 29.69 -5.04 -24.64
C LYS A 34 29.13 -5.69 -25.90
N PRO A 35 28.69 -4.89 -26.90
CA PRO A 35 28.14 -5.44 -28.12
C PRO A 35 29.22 -6.15 -28.96
N GLY A 36 28.83 -7.22 -29.64
CA GLY A 36 29.75 -7.98 -30.52
C GLY A 36 29.33 -9.42 -30.71
N THR A 37 30.09 -10.13 -31.54
CA THR A 37 29.90 -11.58 -31.72
C THR A 37 30.81 -12.34 -30.76
N TYR A 38 30.20 -13.18 -29.89
CA TYR A 38 30.93 -13.94 -28.87
C TYR A 38 30.57 -15.42 -28.92
N THR A 39 31.47 -16.22 -28.40
CA THR A 39 31.20 -17.61 -28.05
C THR A 39 31.30 -17.74 -26.54
N ILE A 40 30.23 -18.18 -25.89
CA ILE A 40 30.13 -18.43 -24.45
C ILE A 40 29.96 -19.93 -24.16
N GLU A 41 30.33 -20.38 -22.99
CA GLU A 41 30.00 -21.68 -22.43
C GLU A 41 29.41 -21.49 -21.02
N GLY A 42 28.35 -22.22 -20.70
CA GLY A 42 27.76 -22.17 -19.36
C GLY A 42 26.63 -23.19 -19.19
N ILE A 43 25.99 -23.11 -18.05
CA ILE A 43 24.87 -23.99 -17.68
C ILE A 43 23.56 -23.26 -17.96
N VAL A 44 22.62 -23.92 -18.61
CA VAL A 44 21.23 -23.44 -18.77
C VAL A 44 20.55 -23.45 -17.40
N THR A 45 20.20 -22.26 -16.89
CA THR A 45 19.67 -22.06 -15.54
C THR A 45 18.16 -21.84 -15.50
N GLY A 46 17.56 -21.37 -16.58
CA GLY A 46 16.13 -21.14 -16.71
C GLY A 46 15.69 -21.14 -18.16
N LEU A 47 14.50 -21.65 -18.40
CA LEU A 47 13.86 -21.74 -19.71
C LEU A 47 12.51 -21.03 -19.66
N TYR A 48 12.33 -20.00 -20.51
CA TYR A 48 11.16 -19.12 -20.47
C TYR A 48 10.54 -19.00 -21.88
N THR A 49 9.66 -19.95 -22.19
CA THR A 49 8.93 -20.00 -23.47
C THR A 49 7.74 -19.06 -23.51
N GLY A 50 7.32 -18.53 -22.36
CA GLY A 50 6.24 -17.56 -22.22
C GLY A 50 6.68 -16.10 -22.36
N LEU A 51 7.97 -15.80 -22.27
CA LEU A 51 8.49 -14.44 -22.44
C LEU A 51 8.50 -14.01 -23.92
N ASN A 52 8.53 -12.72 -24.16
CA ASN A 52 8.78 -12.13 -25.46
C ASN A 52 9.96 -11.13 -25.36
N PRO A 53 11.15 -11.49 -25.88
CA PRO A 53 11.45 -12.68 -26.67
C PRO A 53 11.49 -13.98 -25.84
N THR A 54 11.18 -15.10 -26.49
CA THR A 54 11.34 -16.44 -25.92
C THR A 54 12.81 -16.82 -25.88
N GLY A 55 13.23 -17.57 -24.86
CA GLY A 55 14.62 -18.02 -24.73
C GLY A 55 14.96 -18.69 -23.42
N PHE A 56 16.23 -18.67 -23.09
CA PHE A 56 16.77 -19.29 -21.88
C PHE A 56 17.97 -18.52 -21.33
N TYR A 57 18.18 -18.63 -20.03
CA TYR A 57 19.35 -18.06 -19.38
C TYR A 57 20.48 -19.07 -19.34
N VAL A 58 21.71 -18.58 -19.62
CA VAL A 58 22.97 -19.32 -19.46
C VAL A 58 23.81 -18.60 -18.42
N GLN A 59 24.34 -19.34 -17.46
CA GLN A 59 25.19 -18.78 -16.41
C GLN A 59 26.55 -19.54 -16.40
N ASP A 60 27.65 -18.81 -16.24
CA ASP A 60 28.99 -19.38 -16.06
C ASP A 60 29.01 -20.28 -14.83
N GLU A 61 29.78 -21.35 -14.91
CA GLU A 61 30.15 -22.13 -13.72
C GLU A 61 31.16 -21.34 -12.89
N ALA A 62 31.14 -21.45 -11.59
CA ALA A 62 32.04 -20.71 -10.71
C ALA A 62 33.55 -20.90 -11.04
N ALA A 63 33.90 -22.03 -11.65
CA ALA A 63 35.28 -22.32 -12.06
C ALA A 63 35.69 -21.62 -13.38
N SER A 64 34.71 -21.15 -14.16
CA SER A 64 34.90 -20.49 -15.47
C SER A 64 34.48 -19.03 -15.49
N ALA A 65 33.85 -18.55 -14.41
CA ALA A 65 33.52 -17.15 -14.22
C ALA A 65 34.76 -16.26 -14.15
N ASP A 66 34.62 -14.96 -14.47
CA ASP A 66 35.75 -14.02 -14.43
C ASP A 66 36.24 -13.69 -13.01
N GLY A 67 35.45 -14.02 -11.99
CA GLY A 67 35.75 -13.81 -10.57
C GLY A 67 35.57 -12.36 -10.11
N ASP A 68 35.01 -11.48 -10.93
CA ASP A 68 34.68 -10.10 -10.55
C ASP A 68 33.22 -10.05 -10.04
N PRO A 69 32.99 -9.79 -8.74
CA PRO A 69 31.63 -9.70 -8.20
C PRO A 69 30.82 -8.49 -8.68
N ALA A 70 31.42 -7.58 -9.42
CA ALA A 70 30.75 -6.41 -9.98
C ALA A 70 30.18 -6.66 -11.40
N THR A 71 30.46 -7.83 -11.98
CA THR A 71 29.93 -8.25 -13.28
C THR A 71 28.90 -9.36 -13.12
N SER A 72 27.90 -9.42 -14.02
CA SER A 72 27.00 -10.57 -14.09
C SER A 72 27.65 -11.74 -14.82
N ASP A 73 27.57 -12.93 -14.24
CA ASP A 73 28.03 -14.19 -14.85
C ASP A 73 26.94 -14.85 -15.72
N ALA A 74 25.88 -14.16 -16.11
CA ALA A 74 24.76 -14.75 -16.85
C ALA A 74 24.31 -13.89 -18.03
N LEU A 75 23.67 -14.55 -19.01
CA LEU A 75 23.18 -13.91 -20.23
C LEU A 75 21.91 -14.61 -20.72
N PHE A 76 20.96 -13.84 -21.27
CA PHE A 76 19.79 -14.41 -21.92
C PHE A 76 20.07 -14.72 -23.39
N VAL A 77 19.75 -15.94 -23.81
CA VAL A 77 19.86 -16.40 -25.19
C VAL A 77 18.48 -16.41 -25.83
N VAL A 78 18.28 -15.58 -26.83
CA VAL A 78 17.00 -15.49 -27.57
C VAL A 78 16.90 -16.68 -28.54
N GLN A 79 15.94 -17.55 -28.30
CA GLN A 79 15.64 -18.68 -29.17
C GLN A 79 14.15 -19.00 -29.13
N PRO A 80 13.42 -18.88 -30.28
CA PRO A 80 11.96 -19.09 -30.29
C PRO A 80 11.51 -20.50 -29.86
N ASP A 81 12.25 -21.52 -30.26
CA ASP A 81 11.98 -22.94 -29.90
C ASP A 81 13.20 -23.56 -29.24
N PRO A 82 13.44 -23.30 -27.94
CA PRO A 82 14.63 -23.81 -27.26
C PRO A 82 14.65 -25.35 -27.19
N THR A 83 15.71 -25.96 -27.71
CA THR A 83 15.94 -27.41 -27.68
C THR A 83 16.78 -27.87 -26.50
N VAL A 84 17.17 -26.94 -25.64
CA VAL A 84 17.97 -27.18 -24.44
C VAL A 84 17.09 -27.49 -23.24
N ALA A 85 17.67 -28.12 -22.22
CA ALA A 85 17.03 -28.35 -20.93
C ALA A 85 17.80 -27.63 -19.81
N ILE A 86 17.13 -27.29 -18.71
CA ILE A 86 17.78 -26.80 -17.50
C ILE A 86 18.83 -27.83 -17.03
N GLY A 87 20.05 -27.37 -16.71
CA GLY A 87 21.19 -28.23 -16.41
C GLY A 87 21.96 -28.73 -17.64
N SER A 88 21.58 -28.33 -18.86
CA SER A 88 22.44 -28.52 -20.02
C SER A 88 23.63 -27.60 -19.96
N ARG A 89 24.86 -28.14 -20.17
CA ARG A 89 26.04 -27.34 -20.50
C ARG A 89 26.03 -27.09 -22.00
N VAL A 90 26.07 -25.81 -22.36
CA VAL A 90 25.97 -25.38 -23.75
C VAL A 90 27.17 -24.50 -24.13
N ARG A 91 27.55 -24.59 -25.42
CA ARG A 91 28.36 -23.59 -26.09
C ARG A 91 27.46 -22.84 -27.05
N VAL A 92 27.42 -21.52 -26.93
CA VAL A 92 26.55 -20.65 -27.74
C VAL A 92 27.41 -19.58 -28.41
N THR A 93 27.31 -19.49 -29.73
CA THR A 93 27.92 -18.39 -30.50
C THR A 93 26.80 -17.53 -31.08
N GLY A 94 26.88 -16.22 -30.91
CA GLY A 94 25.89 -15.28 -31.43
C GLY A 94 26.27 -13.82 -31.19
N VAL A 95 25.39 -12.92 -31.51
CA VAL A 95 25.59 -11.47 -31.36
C VAL A 95 25.01 -11.03 -30.01
N VAL A 96 25.86 -10.44 -29.18
CA VAL A 96 25.42 -9.82 -27.92
C VAL A 96 25.06 -8.37 -28.19
N GLN A 97 23.92 -7.97 -27.68
CA GLN A 97 23.44 -6.57 -27.68
C GLN A 97 22.66 -6.30 -26.40
N GLU A 98 22.59 -5.03 -26.02
CA GLU A 98 21.67 -4.56 -25.01
C GLU A 98 20.32 -4.34 -25.66
N ASP A 99 19.24 -4.79 -25.00
CA ASP A 99 17.87 -4.68 -25.50
C ASP A 99 17.54 -5.49 -26.76
N ALA A 100 16.64 -6.44 -26.63
CA ALA A 100 16.12 -7.21 -27.77
C ALA A 100 15.11 -6.43 -28.64
N GLY A 101 15.01 -5.09 -28.49
CA GLY A 101 14.08 -4.24 -29.23
C GLY A 101 12.65 -4.22 -28.69
N ALA A 102 12.40 -4.84 -27.55
CA ALA A 102 11.10 -4.81 -26.87
C ALA A 102 11.22 -4.09 -25.51
N PRO A 103 10.44 -3.05 -25.22
CA PRO A 103 10.49 -2.36 -23.94
C PRO A 103 10.23 -3.28 -22.73
N SER A 104 9.54 -4.39 -22.98
CA SER A 104 9.25 -5.43 -21.97
C SER A 104 10.47 -6.25 -21.57
N PHE A 105 11.58 -6.14 -22.31
CA PHE A 105 12.75 -6.99 -22.13
C PHE A 105 14.01 -6.23 -22.54
N ASN A 106 14.44 -5.27 -21.76
CA ASN A 106 15.62 -4.48 -22.04
C ASN A 106 16.76 -4.82 -21.08
N GLN A 107 17.32 -5.99 -21.32
CA GLN A 107 18.52 -6.52 -20.70
C GLN A 107 19.49 -7.04 -21.78
N ALA A 108 20.68 -7.40 -21.37
CA ALA A 108 21.67 -7.99 -22.26
C ALA A 108 21.17 -9.33 -22.85
N VAL A 109 21.23 -9.46 -24.16
CA VAL A 109 20.79 -10.66 -24.89
C VAL A 109 21.81 -11.13 -25.89
N LEU A 110 21.84 -12.44 -26.14
CA LEU A 110 22.54 -13.05 -27.26
C LEU A 110 21.50 -13.50 -28.29
N ILE A 111 21.56 -12.89 -29.46
CA ILE A 111 20.66 -13.17 -30.60
C ILE A 111 21.38 -13.99 -31.67
N GLU A 112 20.60 -14.58 -32.59
CA GLU A 112 21.10 -15.41 -33.68
C GLU A 112 22.01 -16.56 -33.19
N PRO A 113 21.58 -17.35 -32.16
CA PRO A 113 22.44 -18.29 -31.51
C PRO A 113 22.73 -19.52 -32.37
N ILE A 114 23.99 -19.91 -32.43
CA ILE A 114 24.44 -21.25 -32.84
C ILE A 114 24.75 -22.03 -31.57
N ILE A 115 23.94 -23.04 -31.26
CA ILE A 115 23.98 -23.77 -29.99
C ILE A 115 24.55 -25.16 -30.18
N THR A 116 25.48 -25.52 -29.30
CA THR A 116 25.99 -26.91 -29.16
C THR A 116 25.76 -27.36 -27.74
N ILE A 117 25.01 -28.43 -27.52
CA ILE A 117 24.88 -29.07 -26.22
C ILE A 117 26.12 -29.95 -25.98
N ILE A 118 26.84 -29.63 -24.92
CA ILE A 118 28.07 -30.34 -24.54
C ILE A 118 27.73 -31.55 -23.65
N SER A 119 26.86 -31.34 -22.65
CA SER A 119 26.40 -32.38 -21.73
C SER A 119 25.06 -31.97 -21.11
N GLY A 120 24.36 -32.92 -20.51
CA GLY A 120 23.10 -32.69 -19.79
C GLY A 120 23.21 -33.15 -18.33
N GLY A 121 22.25 -32.70 -17.49
CA GLY A 121 22.18 -33.10 -16.08
C GLY A 121 23.31 -32.53 -15.20
N ASN A 122 23.91 -31.42 -15.61
CA ASN A 122 24.97 -30.79 -14.84
C ASN A 122 24.36 -30.08 -13.60
N PRO A 123 25.14 -29.97 -12.49
CA PRO A 123 24.75 -29.17 -11.35
C PRO A 123 24.49 -27.72 -11.76
N LEU A 124 23.45 -27.13 -11.22
CA LEU A 124 23.16 -25.71 -11.46
C LEU A 124 24.12 -24.84 -10.65
N PRO A 125 24.55 -23.67 -11.17
CA PRO A 125 25.28 -22.68 -10.39
C PRO A 125 24.53 -22.35 -9.08
N ALA A 126 25.27 -22.11 -8.01
CA ALA A 126 24.70 -21.75 -6.72
C ALA A 126 23.90 -20.44 -6.81
N PHE A 127 22.92 -20.27 -5.93
CA PHE A 127 22.23 -18.99 -5.82
C PHE A 127 23.13 -17.92 -5.22
N THR A 128 23.20 -16.76 -5.84
CA THR A 128 23.78 -15.56 -5.21
C THR A 128 22.79 -15.04 -4.17
N ILE A 129 23.28 -14.87 -2.94
CA ILE A 129 22.41 -14.45 -1.82
C ILE A 129 22.30 -12.93 -1.80
N LEU A 130 21.08 -12.42 -2.00
CA LEU A 130 20.75 -11.01 -1.86
C LEU A 130 20.35 -10.75 -0.41
N ASN A 131 21.13 -9.92 0.28
CA ASN A 131 20.84 -9.55 1.66
C ASN A 131 19.78 -8.44 1.69
N ASN A 132 18.61 -8.72 2.28
CA ASN A 132 17.51 -7.75 2.36
C ASN A 132 17.93 -6.42 3.04
N ALA A 133 18.81 -6.47 4.03
CA ALA A 133 19.24 -5.27 4.76
C ALA A 133 20.11 -4.32 3.91
N THR A 134 20.79 -4.85 2.91
CA THR A 134 21.65 -4.08 1.98
C THR A 134 21.09 -4.06 0.55
N PHE A 135 19.91 -4.61 0.35
CA PHE A 135 19.27 -4.67 -0.95
C PHE A 135 19.00 -3.27 -1.51
N SER A 136 19.41 -3.05 -2.75
CA SER A 136 19.12 -1.84 -3.51
C SER A 136 18.84 -2.19 -4.96
N ALA A 137 17.70 -1.80 -5.47
CA ALA A 137 17.34 -1.99 -6.88
C ALA A 137 18.33 -1.29 -7.83
N ALA A 138 18.97 -0.22 -7.39
CA ALA A 138 20.00 0.48 -8.17
C ALA A 138 21.32 -0.30 -8.33
N ALA A 139 21.50 -1.39 -7.59
CA ALA A 139 22.73 -2.20 -7.61
C ALA A 139 22.48 -3.61 -8.18
N LEU A 140 21.41 -3.85 -8.92
CA LEU A 140 21.04 -5.18 -9.39
C LEU A 140 21.67 -5.58 -10.73
N GLU A 141 22.27 -4.65 -11.44
CA GLU A 141 22.92 -4.89 -12.73
C GLU A 141 23.91 -6.06 -12.68
N GLN A 142 24.73 -6.12 -11.65
CA GLN A 142 25.72 -7.18 -11.42
C GLN A 142 25.11 -8.59 -11.25
N TYR A 143 23.80 -8.70 -11.17
CA TYR A 143 23.07 -9.97 -11.03
C TYR A 143 22.16 -10.28 -12.22
N GLU A 144 22.17 -9.46 -13.26
CA GLU A 144 21.31 -9.66 -14.43
C GLU A 144 21.47 -11.08 -14.99
N GLY A 145 20.35 -11.78 -15.21
CA GLY A 145 20.34 -13.16 -15.70
C GLY A 145 20.78 -14.23 -14.70
N MET A 146 21.33 -13.86 -13.55
CA MET A 146 21.84 -14.81 -12.56
C MET A 146 20.75 -15.40 -11.68
N ARG A 147 21.02 -16.60 -11.18
CA ARG A 147 20.23 -17.24 -10.12
C ARG A 147 20.46 -16.52 -8.80
N VAL A 148 19.40 -15.98 -8.21
CA VAL A 148 19.46 -15.24 -6.94
C VAL A 148 18.50 -15.81 -5.89
N GLN A 149 18.80 -15.60 -4.63
CA GLN A 149 17.94 -15.92 -3.48
C GLN A 149 17.95 -14.79 -2.47
N PHE A 150 16.77 -14.38 -2.01
CA PHE A 150 16.67 -13.40 -0.92
C PHE A 150 16.94 -14.04 0.44
N SER A 151 17.69 -13.33 1.30
CA SER A 151 18.12 -13.83 2.62
C SER A 151 17.00 -13.85 3.67
N ALA A 152 15.94 -13.06 3.45
CA ALA A 152 14.80 -12.95 4.35
C ALA A 152 13.49 -12.85 3.55
N PRO A 153 12.31 -13.04 4.16
CA PRO A 153 11.03 -12.86 3.49
C PRO A 153 10.86 -11.46 2.92
N LEU A 154 10.26 -11.37 1.74
CA LEU A 154 9.82 -10.13 1.11
C LEU A 154 8.34 -9.90 1.38
N THR A 155 7.93 -8.63 1.39
CA THR A 155 6.54 -8.22 1.63
C THR A 155 5.89 -7.75 0.34
N VAL A 156 4.68 -8.22 0.04
CA VAL A 156 3.87 -7.72 -1.08
C VAL A 156 3.48 -6.27 -0.79
N THR A 157 3.84 -5.34 -1.68
CA THR A 157 3.46 -3.92 -1.60
C THR A 157 2.45 -3.51 -2.66
N ASP A 158 2.42 -4.22 -3.80
CA ASP A 158 1.47 -3.95 -4.87
C ASP A 158 1.00 -5.27 -5.51
N ASN A 159 -0.30 -5.35 -5.74
CA ASN A 159 -0.98 -6.47 -6.41
C ASN A 159 -1.85 -6.01 -7.60
N TYR A 160 -1.71 -4.72 -8.01
CA TYR A 160 -2.53 -4.11 -9.05
C TYR A 160 -2.41 -4.86 -10.40
N ASN A 161 -1.19 -5.21 -10.78
CA ASN A 161 -0.91 -5.87 -12.05
C ASN A 161 -1.14 -7.39 -12.04
N LEU A 162 -1.50 -7.99 -10.89
CA LEU A 162 -1.56 -9.43 -10.73
C LEU A 162 -2.52 -10.10 -11.73
N LYS A 163 -3.75 -9.59 -11.86
CA LYS A 163 -4.72 -10.16 -12.79
C LYS A 163 -4.33 -9.96 -14.25
N GLN A 164 -3.83 -8.77 -14.59
CA GLN A 164 -3.60 -8.39 -15.98
C GLN A 164 -2.24 -8.85 -16.51
N ARG A 165 -1.23 -8.96 -15.66
CA ARG A 165 0.16 -9.20 -16.03
C ARG A 165 0.82 -10.35 -15.30
N GLY A 166 0.19 -10.94 -14.30
CA GLY A 166 0.82 -11.95 -13.46
C GLY A 166 1.87 -11.40 -12.48
N GLU A 167 1.98 -10.08 -12.36
CA GLU A 167 3.04 -9.39 -11.60
C GLU A 167 2.58 -8.97 -10.22
N ILE A 168 3.45 -9.11 -9.23
CA ILE A 168 3.32 -8.46 -7.91
C ILE A 168 4.60 -7.71 -7.56
N THR A 169 4.49 -6.59 -6.84
CA THR A 169 5.66 -5.87 -6.33
C THR A 169 5.94 -6.31 -4.90
N LEU A 170 7.19 -6.66 -4.66
CA LEU A 170 7.69 -7.12 -3.37
C LEU A 170 8.70 -6.11 -2.81
N SER A 171 8.69 -5.90 -1.51
CA SER A 171 9.65 -5.05 -0.80
C SER A 171 10.54 -5.87 0.13
N ALA A 172 11.82 -5.54 0.17
CA ALA A 172 12.79 -6.12 1.09
C ALA A 172 12.64 -5.63 2.54
N GLU A 173 11.91 -4.55 2.79
CA GLU A 173 11.80 -3.91 4.12
C GLU A 173 10.36 -3.66 4.61
N GLY A 174 9.43 -4.55 4.31
CA GLY A 174 8.03 -4.40 4.68
C GLY A 174 7.26 -3.50 3.70
N LEU A 175 6.17 -2.88 4.15
CA LEU A 175 5.35 -2.04 3.29
C LEU A 175 6.08 -0.77 2.86
N ALA A 176 5.90 -0.38 1.61
CA ALA A 176 6.23 0.95 1.12
C ALA A 176 5.08 1.92 1.43
N TYR A 177 5.40 3.11 1.91
CA TYR A 177 4.39 4.10 2.30
C TYR A 177 4.47 5.36 1.44
N GLN A 178 3.34 6.05 1.32
CA GLN A 178 3.30 7.42 0.82
C GLN A 178 4.20 8.30 1.70
N ALA A 179 5.04 9.14 1.09
CA ALA A 179 5.95 10.00 1.85
C ALA A 179 5.18 10.92 2.81
N THR A 180 4.06 11.48 2.35
CA THR A 180 3.21 12.39 3.11
C THR A 180 2.43 11.72 4.26
N GLN A 181 2.61 10.41 4.44
CA GLN A 181 2.15 9.72 5.64
C GLN A 181 3.00 10.05 6.87
N PHE A 182 4.27 10.43 6.68
CA PHE A 182 5.25 10.67 7.74
C PHE A 182 6.02 11.97 7.60
N ILE A 183 5.98 12.61 6.44
CA ILE A 183 6.74 13.81 6.10
C ILE A 183 5.77 14.89 5.68
N ASP A 184 5.75 15.98 6.43
CA ASP A 184 5.01 17.17 6.05
C ASP A 184 5.72 17.86 4.85
N PRO A 185 5.04 17.97 3.70
CA PRO A 185 5.67 18.48 2.49
C PRO A 185 5.95 19.99 2.52
N ASN A 186 5.33 20.74 3.43
CA ASN A 186 5.36 22.20 3.46
C ASN A 186 6.12 22.77 4.65
N ASP A 187 6.33 22.01 5.71
CA ASP A 187 6.94 22.48 6.92
C ASP A 187 8.45 22.30 6.97
N ASN A 188 9.08 23.14 7.77
CA ASN A 188 10.46 22.92 8.15
C ASN A 188 10.52 21.73 9.10
N PRO A 189 11.25 20.64 8.77
CA PRO A 189 11.34 19.46 9.61
C PRO A 189 11.83 19.73 11.03
N SER A 190 12.52 20.86 11.26
CA SER A 190 13.04 21.23 12.57
C SER A 190 12.00 21.86 13.50
N THR A 191 10.89 22.36 12.98
CA THR A 191 9.84 23.02 13.78
C THR A 191 8.58 22.20 13.94
N GLY A 192 8.31 21.25 13.01
CA GLY A 192 7.14 20.37 13.06
C GLY A 192 5.79 21.08 13.11
N THR A 193 5.73 22.29 12.63
CA THR A 193 4.52 23.11 12.60
C THR A 193 3.99 23.27 11.21
N THR A 194 2.71 23.50 11.11
CA THR A 194 1.85 23.38 9.95
C THR A 194 2.05 24.41 8.86
N SER A 195 2.00 23.99 7.62
CA SER A 195 1.54 24.64 6.36
C SER A 195 1.98 26.07 6.02
N THR A 196 2.86 26.69 6.75
CA THR A 196 3.41 28.04 6.46
C THR A 196 4.93 28.05 6.30
N GLY A 197 5.55 26.87 6.45
CA GLY A 197 6.99 26.71 6.40
C GLY A 197 7.58 26.62 4.99
N SER A 198 8.88 26.44 4.91
CA SER A 198 9.58 26.15 3.68
C SER A 198 9.27 24.73 3.20
N ARG A 199 9.15 24.55 1.89
CA ARG A 199 8.82 23.26 1.28
C ARG A 199 9.85 22.18 1.62
N ASN A 200 9.37 21.05 2.12
CA ASN A 200 10.18 19.90 2.49
C ASN A 200 10.25 18.84 1.35
N LEU A 201 10.30 19.31 0.11
CA LEU A 201 10.27 18.43 -1.09
C LEU A 201 11.46 17.48 -1.16
N ALA A 202 12.62 17.90 -0.67
CA ALA A 202 13.83 17.08 -0.72
C ALA A 202 13.68 15.82 0.14
N ALA A 203 13.13 15.94 1.35
CA ALA A 203 12.91 14.81 2.24
C ALA A 203 11.87 13.83 1.67
N GLY A 204 10.76 14.36 1.11
CA GLY A 204 9.75 13.52 0.44
C GLY A 204 10.32 12.74 -0.74
N LYS A 205 11.13 13.39 -1.59
CA LYS A 205 11.82 12.73 -2.70
C LYS A 205 12.84 11.71 -2.24
N ALA A 206 13.63 12.01 -1.20
CA ALA A 206 14.58 11.06 -0.62
C ALA A 206 13.87 9.82 -0.07
N TYR A 207 12.70 10.00 0.58
CA TYR A 207 11.88 8.90 1.06
C TYR A 207 11.36 8.03 -0.11
N GLN A 208 10.94 8.65 -1.21
CA GLN A 208 10.51 7.90 -2.41
C GLN A 208 11.66 7.11 -3.02
N VAL A 209 12.85 7.68 -3.12
CA VAL A 209 14.06 6.95 -3.59
C VAL A 209 14.35 5.73 -2.71
N ILE A 210 14.16 5.84 -1.39
CA ILE A 210 14.29 4.70 -0.48
C ILE A 210 13.25 3.62 -0.82
N ASN A 211 11.98 3.99 -1.03
CA ASN A 211 10.95 3.04 -1.43
C ASN A 211 11.31 2.35 -2.76
N ASP A 212 11.70 3.12 -3.76
CA ASP A 212 12.01 2.61 -5.10
C ASP A 212 13.21 1.65 -5.10
N ASN A 213 14.21 1.91 -4.24
CA ASN A 213 15.39 1.06 -4.10
C ASN A 213 15.16 -0.24 -3.34
N LYS A 214 14.00 -0.40 -2.68
CA LYS A 214 13.68 -1.58 -1.85
C LYS A 214 12.74 -2.56 -2.51
N VAL A 215 12.26 -2.26 -3.71
CA VAL A 215 11.23 -3.05 -4.37
C VAL A 215 11.78 -3.80 -5.58
N ILE A 216 11.19 -4.97 -5.82
CA ILE A 216 11.40 -5.80 -7.00
C ILE A 216 10.06 -6.37 -7.45
N ILE A 217 9.90 -6.55 -8.76
CA ILE A 217 8.73 -7.25 -9.30
C ILE A 217 8.98 -8.76 -9.25
N LEU A 218 8.02 -9.52 -8.75
CA LEU A 218 7.91 -10.95 -9.02
C LEU A 218 6.99 -11.11 -10.23
N ASP A 219 7.57 -11.59 -11.31
CA ASP A 219 6.92 -11.85 -12.60
C ASP A 219 6.38 -13.29 -12.64
N ASP A 220 5.49 -13.63 -13.56
CA ASP A 220 5.02 -15.02 -13.75
C ASP A 220 5.81 -15.80 -14.82
N GLY A 221 6.83 -15.18 -15.41
CA GLY A 221 7.63 -15.78 -16.49
C GLY A 221 6.93 -15.78 -17.84
N SER A 222 5.92 -14.92 -18.01
CA SER A 222 5.11 -14.86 -19.22
C SER A 222 4.79 -13.43 -19.65
N SER A 223 4.82 -13.17 -20.96
CA SER A 223 4.36 -11.92 -21.56
C SER A 223 2.85 -11.93 -21.89
N ALA A 224 2.16 -13.01 -21.57
CA ALA A 224 0.72 -13.14 -21.83
C ALA A 224 -0.09 -12.22 -20.93
N ALA A 225 -1.07 -11.52 -21.52
CA ALA A 225 -2.01 -10.74 -20.73
C ALA A 225 -3.12 -11.62 -20.14
N ASN A 226 -3.57 -11.28 -18.95
CA ASN A 226 -4.65 -11.96 -18.21
C ASN A 226 -4.38 -13.47 -18.03
N PRO A 227 -3.26 -13.84 -17.38
CA PRO A 227 -2.87 -15.24 -17.19
C PRO A 227 -3.96 -16.03 -16.49
N LYS A 228 -4.15 -17.27 -16.94
CA LYS A 228 -5.11 -18.22 -16.35
C LYS A 228 -4.42 -19.56 -16.11
N PRO A 229 -4.40 -20.07 -14.85
CA PRO A 229 -4.92 -19.42 -13.64
C PRO A 229 -4.14 -18.15 -13.30
N ILE A 230 -4.74 -17.25 -12.48
CA ILE A 230 -4.01 -16.10 -11.91
C ILE A 230 -2.89 -16.67 -11.03
N PRO A 231 -1.63 -16.26 -11.22
CA PRO A 231 -0.51 -16.80 -10.47
C PRO A 231 -0.53 -16.36 -8.99
N TYR A 232 0.19 -17.11 -8.15
CA TYR A 232 0.48 -16.76 -6.74
C TYR A 232 -0.71 -16.70 -5.78
N LEU A 233 -1.95 -17.02 -6.24
CA LEU A 233 -3.10 -17.07 -5.35
C LEU A 233 -2.89 -18.15 -4.29
N ASP A 234 -3.07 -17.81 -3.01
CA ASP A 234 -3.01 -18.81 -1.96
C ASP A 234 -4.22 -19.77 -2.00
N ALA A 235 -4.00 -21.00 -1.56
CA ALA A 235 -5.01 -22.06 -1.63
C ALA A 235 -6.19 -21.84 -0.66
N THR A 236 -6.03 -20.99 0.35
CA THR A 236 -7.04 -20.79 1.41
C THR A 236 -8.01 -19.67 1.07
N TYR A 237 -7.48 -18.53 0.64
CA TYR A 237 -8.26 -17.31 0.44
C TYR A 237 -8.37 -16.91 -1.03
N HIS A 238 -7.68 -17.60 -1.94
CA HIS A 238 -7.64 -17.32 -3.37
C HIS A 238 -7.30 -15.83 -3.65
N THR A 239 -6.33 -15.29 -2.95
CA THR A 239 -5.91 -13.89 -3.01
C THR A 239 -4.40 -13.74 -2.91
N VAL A 240 -3.90 -12.55 -3.28
CA VAL A 240 -2.58 -12.04 -2.92
C VAL A 240 -2.78 -10.65 -2.34
N ARG A 241 -2.52 -10.51 -1.05
CA ARG A 241 -2.75 -9.26 -0.33
C ARG A 241 -1.49 -8.41 -0.23
N VAL A 242 -1.65 -7.09 -0.28
CA VAL A 242 -0.64 -6.16 0.25
C VAL A 242 -0.40 -6.48 1.73
N GLY A 243 0.86 -6.60 2.12
CA GLY A 243 1.27 -7.10 3.44
C GLY A 243 1.46 -8.62 3.52
N GLY A 244 1.08 -9.38 2.47
CA GLY A 244 1.46 -10.78 2.33
C GLY A 244 2.97 -10.94 2.23
N THR A 245 3.51 -12.13 2.53
CA THR A 245 4.96 -12.37 2.54
C THR A 245 5.36 -13.56 1.67
N VAL A 246 6.53 -13.47 1.07
CA VAL A 246 7.17 -14.56 0.32
C VAL A 246 8.49 -14.89 0.98
N ALA A 247 8.59 -16.08 1.56
CA ALA A 247 9.80 -16.55 2.23
C ALA A 247 10.63 -17.42 1.29
N GLY A 248 11.97 -17.33 1.43
CA GLY A 248 12.90 -18.14 0.65
C GLY A 248 12.82 -17.91 -0.86
N LEU A 249 12.41 -16.68 -1.27
CA LEU A 249 12.22 -16.35 -2.68
C LEU A 249 13.50 -16.57 -3.48
N ARG A 250 13.37 -17.36 -4.53
CA ARG A 250 14.41 -17.71 -5.50
C ARG A 250 13.92 -17.45 -6.91
N GLY A 251 14.84 -17.09 -7.79
CA GLY A 251 14.50 -16.83 -9.18
C GLY A 251 15.71 -16.47 -10.02
N ILE A 252 15.44 -16.05 -11.24
CA ILE A 252 16.45 -15.48 -12.13
C ILE A 252 16.18 -13.97 -12.24
N MET A 253 17.23 -13.18 -12.05
CA MET A 253 17.14 -11.72 -12.16
C MET A 253 16.98 -11.32 -13.63
N GLY A 254 15.92 -10.55 -13.93
CA GLY A 254 15.68 -9.99 -15.25
C GLY A 254 15.34 -8.52 -15.15
N TYR A 255 15.30 -7.85 -16.29
CA TYR A 255 14.96 -6.44 -16.40
C TYR A 255 13.96 -6.21 -17.53
N GLY A 256 12.99 -5.35 -17.31
CA GLY A 256 12.01 -4.99 -18.34
C GLY A 256 11.06 -3.89 -17.87
N PHE A 257 10.52 -3.11 -18.79
CA PHE A 257 9.67 -1.94 -18.50
C PHE A 257 10.32 -0.95 -17.51
N GLY A 258 11.65 -0.82 -17.56
CA GLY A 258 12.41 0.05 -16.67
C GLY A 258 12.48 -0.40 -15.22
N LYS A 259 12.24 -1.69 -14.93
CA LYS A 259 12.24 -2.23 -13.57
C LYS A 259 12.89 -3.61 -13.50
N TRP A 260 13.61 -3.84 -12.42
CA TRP A 260 14.12 -5.17 -12.08
C TRP A 260 12.97 -6.09 -11.69
N ARG A 261 13.06 -7.33 -12.17
CA ARG A 261 12.09 -8.39 -11.93
C ARG A 261 12.75 -9.72 -11.66
N LEU A 262 12.11 -10.51 -10.86
CA LEU A 262 12.52 -11.89 -10.62
C LEU A 262 11.63 -12.80 -11.44
N GLN A 263 12.26 -13.56 -12.33
CA GLN A 263 11.60 -14.62 -13.07
C GLN A 263 11.47 -15.86 -12.17
N PRO A 264 10.26 -16.43 -12.01
CA PRO A 264 10.03 -17.54 -11.07
C PRO A 264 10.69 -18.82 -11.56
N LEU A 265 11.11 -19.64 -10.61
CA LEU A 265 11.58 -21.00 -10.87
C LEU A 265 10.40 -21.99 -10.71
N PRO A 266 10.38 -23.10 -11.48
CA PRO A 266 9.36 -24.13 -11.35
C PRO A 266 9.63 -25.09 -10.17
N GLY A 267 8.64 -25.90 -9.83
CA GLY A 267 8.75 -26.99 -8.87
C GLY A 267 8.91 -26.52 -7.42
N PRO A 268 9.85 -27.09 -6.64
CA PRO A 268 9.98 -26.79 -5.22
C PRO A 268 10.48 -25.38 -4.92
N ASP A 269 11.07 -24.72 -5.90
CA ASP A 269 11.54 -23.32 -5.81
C ASP A 269 10.48 -22.31 -6.25
N ALA A 270 9.27 -22.77 -6.61
CA ALA A 270 8.16 -21.87 -6.98
C ALA A 270 7.77 -20.96 -5.81
N PRO A 271 7.54 -19.65 -6.09
CA PRO A 271 7.19 -18.70 -5.05
C PRO A 271 5.81 -19.03 -4.43
N VAL A 272 5.74 -18.93 -3.10
CA VAL A 272 4.49 -19.11 -2.35
C VAL A 272 4.22 -17.86 -1.51
N VAL A 273 3.11 -17.19 -1.78
CA VAL A 273 2.67 -16.03 -0.99
C VAL A 273 1.88 -16.51 0.22
N LYS A 274 2.27 -16.04 1.40
CA LYS A 274 1.52 -16.23 2.64
C LYS A 274 0.72 -14.98 2.96
N ASN A 275 -0.59 -15.10 2.95
CA ASN A 275 -1.50 -14.01 3.29
C ASN A 275 -2.03 -14.18 4.71
N VAL A 276 -2.29 -13.04 5.39
CA VAL A 276 -3.02 -12.98 6.64
C VAL A 276 -4.26 -12.11 6.42
N ARG A 277 -5.45 -12.73 6.43
CA ARG A 277 -6.73 -12.03 6.33
C ARG A 277 -7.29 -11.71 7.70
N PRO A 278 -7.67 -10.46 8.00
CA PRO A 278 -8.36 -10.11 9.24
C PRO A 278 -9.84 -10.53 9.15
N LEU A 279 -10.13 -11.79 9.48
CA LEU A 279 -11.46 -12.39 9.32
C LEU A 279 -12.55 -11.75 10.19
N ALA A 280 -12.17 -10.96 11.18
CA ALA A 280 -13.07 -10.22 12.06
C ALA A 280 -12.61 -8.77 12.21
N PRO A 281 -13.53 -7.82 12.46
CA PRO A 281 -13.14 -6.46 12.81
C PRO A 281 -12.24 -6.42 14.05
N PRO A 282 -11.38 -5.39 14.18
CA PRO A 282 -10.58 -5.19 15.38
C PRO A 282 -11.42 -5.20 16.64
N ALA A 283 -10.89 -5.85 17.68
CA ALA A 283 -11.55 -5.93 18.99
C ALA A 283 -11.27 -4.65 19.80
N PHE A 284 -12.29 -4.19 20.49
CA PHE A 284 -12.23 -3.10 21.45
C PHE A 284 -12.53 -3.60 22.85
N GLY A 285 -12.08 -2.90 23.86
CA GLY A 285 -12.57 -3.06 25.22
C GLY A 285 -14.07 -2.67 25.36
N PRO A 286 -14.59 -2.56 26.58
CA PRO A 286 -15.96 -2.08 26.81
C PRO A 286 -16.15 -0.69 26.21
N LEU A 287 -17.18 -0.52 25.38
CA LEU A 287 -17.50 0.73 24.70
C LEU A 287 -18.87 1.25 25.12
N ASP A 288 -19.01 2.58 25.20
CA ASP A 288 -20.30 3.26 25.29
C ASP A 288 -20.91 3.43 23.90
N LEU A 289 -20.09 3.70 22.87
CA LEU A 289 -20.48 3.77 21.46
C LEU A 289 -19.41 3.16 20.55
N LYS A 290 -19.87 2.56 19.45
CA LYS A 290 -19.04 2.17 18.31
C LYS A 290 -19.49 2.98 17.10
N LEU A 291 -18.60 3.83 16.59
CA LEU A 291 -18.83 4.60 15.38
C LEU A 291 -17.98 4.00 14.23
N VAL A 292 -18.45 4.12 13.01
CA VAL A 292 -17.71 3.71 11.81
C VAL A 292 -17.78 4.82 10.78
N SER A 293 -16.69 5.04 10.04
CA SER A 293 -16.70 5.76 8.76
C SER A 293 -16.32 4.80 7.66
N PHE A 294 -17.11 4.76 6.59
CA PHE A 294 -16.92 3.82 5.50
C PHE A 294 -17.23 4.45 4.14
N ASN A 295 -16.23 4.55 3.27
CA ASN A 295 -16.42 4.81 1.85
C ASN A 295 -16.93 3.52 1.19
N VAL A 296 -18.11 3.57 0.55
CA VAL A 296 -18.80 2.39 0.00
C VAL A 296 -18.63 2.24 -1.51
N LEU A 297 -17.65 2.93 -2.09
CA LEU A 297 -17.26 2.80 -3.50
C LEU A 297 -18.44 2.97 -4.47
N ASN A 298 -19.00 4.18 -4.53
CA ASN A 298 -20.11 4.53 -5.44
C ASN A 298 -21.27 3.52 -5.36
N TYR A 299 -21.95 3.48 -4.22
CA TYR A 299 -23.12 2.62 -4.01
C TYR A 299 -24.35 3.21 -4.72
N PHE A 300 -24.62 2.70 -5.92
CA PHE A 300 -25.69 3.14 -6.83
C PHE A 300 -26.64 2.00 -7.11
N ASN A 301 -27.91 2.15 -6.76
CA ASN A 301 -28.90 1.08 -6.85
C ASN A 301 -29.77 1.10 -8.12
N GLY A 302 -29.42 1.94 -9.11
CA GLY A 302 -30.19 2.14 -10.34
C GLY A 302 -31.45 2.95 -10.09
N ASP A 303 -32.62 2.41 -10.46
CA ASP A 303 -33.92 3.05 -10.19
C ASP A 303 -34.57 2.57 -8.87
N GLY A 304 -33.83 1.80 -8.08
CA GLY A 304 -34.33 1.20 -6.85
C GLY A 304 -35.39 0.11 -7.02
N ALA A 305 -35.75 -0.23 -8.27
CA ALA A 305 -36.74 -1.24 -8.63
C ALA A 305 -36.15 -2.38 -9.49
N GLY A 306 -34.82 -2.38 -9.69
CA GLY A 306 -34.07 -3.38 -10.43
C GLY A 306 -33.70 -2.98 -11.87
N GLY A 307 -34.05 -1.77 -12.31
CA GLY A 307 -33.67 -1.15 -13.57
C GLY A 307 -32.65 -0.03 -13.36
N GLY A 308 -32.49 0.85 -14.37
CA GLY A 308 -31.61 2.03 -14.29
C GLY A 308 -30.11 1.73 -14.44
N PHE A 309 -29.74 0.61 -15.02
CA PHE A 309 -28.34 0.22 -15.30
C PHE A 309 -28.00 0.40 -16.79
N PRO A 310 -26.72 0.78 -17.13
CA PRO A 310 -25.62 1.06 -16.20
C PRO A 310 -25.84 2.35 -15.42
N THR A 311 -25.50 2.35 -14.13
CA THR A 311 -25.55 3.56 -13.31
C THR A 311 -24.50 4.59 -13.74
N ALA A 312 -24.68 5.84 -13.37
CA ALA A 312 -23.76 6.92 -13.71
C ALA A 312 -22.35 6.70 -13.13
N ARG A 313 -22.28 6.17 -11.91
CA ARG A 313 -21.08 5.65 -11.26
C ARG A 313 -21.40 4.28 -10.66
N GLY A 314 -20.40 3.51 -10.24
CA GLY A 314 -20.64 2.22 -9.58
C GLY A 314 -21.13 1.13 -10.55
N ALA A 315 -22.09 0.33 -10.13
CA ALA A 315 -22.50 -0.90 -10.80
C ALA A 315 -22.98 -0.69 -12.24
N LYS A 316 -22.55 -1.56 -13.15
CA LYS A 316 -22.92 -1.53 -14.57
C LYS A 316 -24.12 -2.43 -14.88
N THR A 317 -24.38 -3.39 -14.05
CA THR A 317 -25.49 -4.33 -14.19
C THR A 317 -26.17 -4.55 -12.84
N PRO A 318 -27.44 -5.02 -12.82
CA PRO A 318 -28.09 -5.44 -11.58
C PRO A 318 -27.32 -6.53 -10.83
N ALA A 319 -26.61 -7.41 -11.54
CA ALA A 319 -25.79 -8.46 -10.91
C ALA A 319 -24.56 -7.88 -10.23
N ASP A 320 -23.92 -6.86 -10.79
CA ASP A 320 -22.81 -6.16 -10.16
C ASP A 320 -23.27 -5.47 -8.87
N PHE A 321 -24.42 -4.77 -8.94
CA PHE A 321 -25.01 -4.15 -7.77
C PHE A 321 -25.34 -5.16 -6.66
N ALA A 322 -25.94 -6.29 -7.01
CA ALA A 322 -26.24 -7.33 -6.04
C ALA A 322 -24.99 -7.85 -5.32
N ARG A 323 -23.86 -7.98 -6.04
CA ARG A 323 -22.56 -8.33 -5.43
C ARG A 323 -22.02 -7.24 -4.53
N GLN A 324 -22.01 -5.98 -5.00
CA GLN A 324 -21.57 -4.83 -4.20
C GLN A 324 -22.37 -4.74 -2.90
N ARG A 325 -23.69 -4.77 -3.02
CA ARG A 325 -24.64 -4.73 -1.91
C ARG A 325 -24.36 -5.85 -0.88
N SER A 326 -24.20 -7.08 -1.34
CA SER A 326 -23.92 -8.22 -0.47
C SER A 326 -22.62 -8.05 0.33
N LYS A 327 -21.55 -7.62 -0.32
CA LYS A 327 -20.24 -7.37 0.31
C LYS A 327 -20.31 -6.25 1.36
N ILE A 328 -20.95 -5.13 1.03
CA ILE A 328 -21.08 -3.98 1.95
C ILE A 328 -21.95 -4.36 3.15
N ILE A 329 -23.07 -5.05 2.94
CA ILE A 329 -23.91 -5.55 4.05
C ILE A 329 -23.11 -6.50 4.92
N ALA A 330 -22.32 -7.43 4.36
CA ALA A 330 -21.47 -8.32 5.13
C ALA A 330 -20.45 -7.56 5.98
N ALA A 331 -19.82 -6.50 5.44
CA ALA A 331 -18.88 -5.67 6.18
C ALA A 331 -19.56 -4.91 7.32
N LEU A 332 -20.66 -4.21 7.05
CA LEU A 332 -21.40 -3.42 8.03
C LEU A 332 -22.01 -4.30 9.14
N THR A 333 -22.53 -5.47 8.79
CA THR A 333 -23.07 -6.45 9.74
C THR A 333 -21.99 -6.94 10.72
N GLN A 334 -20.80 -7.26 10.22
CA GLN A 334 -19.69 -7.71 11.06
C GLN A 334 -19.13 -6.59 11.94
N MET A 335 -19.00 -5.37 11.41
CA MET A 335 -18.60 -4.20 12.21
C MET A 335 -19.63 -3.89 13.30
N ASN A 336 -20.89 -4.10 13.04
CA ASN A 336 -22.00 -3.99 14.01
C ASN A 336 -21.95 -2.68 14.81
N ALA A 337 -21.75 -1.56 14.12
CA ALA A 337 -21.59 -0.22 14.69
C ALA A 337 -22.92 0.35 15.21
N ASP A 338 -22.86 1.27 16.17
CA ASP A 338 -24.02 1.99 16.67
C ASP A 338 -24.40 3.17 15.76
N VAL A 339 -23.39 3.80 15.14
CA VAL A 339 -23.55 4.86 14.14
C VAL A 339 -22.55 4.63 13.02
N VAL A 340 -22.96 4.78 11.77
CA VAL A 340 -22.11 4.65 10.60
C VAL A 340 -22.21 5.90 9.74
N GLY A 341 -21.10 6.54 9.46
CA GLY A 341 -20.95 7.53 8.44
C GLY A 341 -20.56 6.89 7.11
N LEU A 342 -21.29 7.21 6.08
CA LEU A 342 -21.14 6.68 4.74
C LEU A 342 -20.69 7.78 3.79
N THR A 343 -19.74 7.48 2.93
CA THR A 343 -19.35 8.32 1.80
C THR A 343 -19.53 7.53 0.51
N GLU A 344 -19.73 8.21 -0.60
CA GLU A 344 -20.01 7.62 -1.92
C GLU A 344 -21.36 6.87 -2.02
N ILE A 345 -22.35 7.29 -1.27
CA ILE A 345 -23.75 6.90 -1.49
C ILE A 345 -24.30 7.74 -2.65
N GLU A 346 -25.08 7.12 -3.53
CA GLU A 346 -25.79 7.81 -4.62
C GLU A 346 -26.65 8.96 -4.07
N ASN A 347 -26.57 10.12 -4.74
CA ASN A 347 -27.29 11.33 -4.36
C ASN A 347 -28.70 11.36 -5.00
N ASP A 348 -29.51 10.36 -4.68
CA ASP A 348 -30.86 10.14 -5.22
C ASP A 348 -31.97 10.37 -4.19
N GLY A 349 -31.60 10.94 -3.04
CA GLY A 349 -32.57 11.30 -1.99
C GLY A 349 -32.69 10.27 -0.87
N THR A 350 -33.83 10.33 -0.16
CA THR A 350 -34.18 9.47 0.97
C THR A 350 -35.51 8.74 0.78
N GLY A 351 -36.00 8.69 -0.46
CA GLY A 351 -37.24 8.00 -0.82
C GLY A 351 -37.15 6.49 -0.72
N ALA A 352 -38.28 5.82 -0.87
CA ALA A 352 -38.35 4.35 -0.75
C ALA A 352 -37.43 3.60 -1.71
N ASN A 353 -37.10 4.19 -2.85
CA ASN A 353 -36.24 3.61 -3.89
C ASN A 353 -34.80 4.14 -3.84
N SER A 354 -34.44 5.00 -2.88
CA SER A 354 -33.10 5.55 -2.80
C SER A 354 -32.05 4.51 -2.41
N ALA A 355 -30.81 4.73 -2.82
CA ALA A 355 -29.67 3.91 -2.48
C ALA A 355 -29.46 3.81 -0.95
N LEU A 356 -29.68 4.92 -0.22
CA LEU A 356 -29.58 4.93 1.23
C LEU A 356 -30.67 4.06 1.89
N GLN A 357 -31.91 4.15 1.39
CA GLN A 357 -33.01 3.31 1.90
C GLN A 357 -32.79 1.83 1.58
N ASP A 358 -32.28 1.52 0.37
CA ASP A 358 -31.95 0.14 0.01
C ASP A 358 -30.89 -0.45 0.95
N LEU A 359 -29.82 0.30 1.27
CA LEU A 359 -28.78 -0.16 2.19
C LEU A 359 -29.34 -0.43 3.59
N VAL A 360 -30.19 0.48 4.11
CA VAL A 360 -30.86 0.30 5.41
C VAL A 360 -31.81 -0.90 5.40
N ASN A 361 -32.55 -1.09 4.32
CA ASN A 361 -33.41 -2.26 4.15
C ASN A 361 -32.62 -3.56 4.16
N GLY A 362 -31.47 -3.60 3.46
CA GLY A 362 -30.58 -4.74 3.43
C GLY A 362 -29.99 -5.10 4.79
N LEU A 363 -29.55 -4.08 5.54
CA LEU A 363 -29.06 -4.25 6.90
C LEU A 363 -30.16 -4.75 7.84
N ASN A 364 -31.36 -4.19 7.74
CA ASN A 364 -32.52 -4.62 8.56
C ASN A 364 -32.99 -6.03 8.19
N GLN A 365 -32.82 -6.44 6.93
CA GLN A 365 -33.07 -7.83 6.56
C GLN A 365 -32.02 -8.79 7.17
N ALA A 366 -30.76 -8.39 7.19
CA ALA A 366 -29.67 -9.22 7.69
C ALA A 366 -29.59 -9.31 9.23
N MET A 367 -29.94 -8.23 9.93
CA MET A 367 -29.72 -8.09 11.39
C MET A 367 -30.99 -8.05 12.22
N GLY A 368 -32.15 -8.04 11.61
CA GLY A 368 -33.45 -7.91 12.25
C GLY A 368 -34.11 -6.56 11.93
N ALA A 369 -35.44 -6.57 11.85
CA ALA A 369 -36.24 -5.40 11.50
C ALA A 369 -35.93 -4.23 12.44
N ASN A 370 -35.85 -3.02 11.87
CA ASN A 370 -35.61 -1.76 12.60
C ASN A 370 -34.28 -1.69 13.35
N THR A 371 -33.30 -2.53 13.00
CA THR A 371 -31.95 -2.45 13.58
C THR A 371 -31.27 -1.13 13.23
N TYR A 372 -31.36 -0.69 11.97
CA TYR A 372 -30.84 0.59 11.50
C TYR A 372 -31.92 1.50 10.96
N ALA A 373 -31.71 2.79 11.15
CA ALA A 373 -32.39 3.91 10.49
C ALA A 373 -31.35 4.88 9.93
N PHE A 374 -31.70 5.71 8.98
CA PHE A 374 -30.81 6.78 8.52
C PHE A 374 -31.20 8.14 9.16
N VAL A 375 -30.24 9.04 9.21
CA VAL A 375 -30.44 10.43 9.60
C VAL A 375 -31.02 11.18 8.39
N ASN A 376 -32.18 11.82 8.59
CA ASN A 376 -32.82 12.62 7.53
C ASN A 376 -32.27 14.05 7.59
N ASP A 377 -31.60 14.49 6.54
CA ASP A 377 -31.02 15.82 6.40
C ASP A 377 -31.99 16.83 5.78
N GLY A 378 -33.25 16.44 5.56
CA GLY A 378 -34.29 17.28 4.94
C GLY A 378 -34.01 17.60 3.47
N GLY A 379 -33.15 16.84 2.82
CA GLY A 379 -32.74 17.07 1.43
C GLY A 379 -31.59 18.07 1.27
N ALA A 380 -30.96 18.48 2.36
CA ALA A 380 -29.91 19.51 2.31
C ALA A 380 -28.64 19.07 1.53
N THR A 381 -28.33 17.76 1.51
CA THR A 381 -27.21 17.21 0.72
C THR A 381 -27.63 16.73 -0.67
N GLN A 382 -28.93 16.79 -1.00
CA GLN A 382 -29.49 16.20 -2.21
C GLN A 382 -29.59 17.22 -3.35
N GLN A 383 -29.87 16.71 -4.55
CA GLN A 383 -30.16 17.55 -5.70
C GLN A 383 -31.47 18.38 -5.44
N PRO A 384 -31.51 19.66 -5.82
CA PRO A 384 -30.48 20.45 -6.53
C PRO A 384 -29.44 21.12 -5.62
N ASN A 385 -29.49 20.93 -4.31
CA ASN A 385 -28.61 21.59 -3.35
C ASN A 385 -27.16 21.11 -3.45
N ASN A 386 -26.93 19.85 -3.85
CA ASN A 386 -25.64 19.28 -4.14
C ASN A 386 -25.61 18.75 -5.59
N THR A 387 -24.63 19.18 -6.38
CA THR A 387 -24.50 18.80 -7.79
C THR A 387 -23.65 17.55 -8.01
N ASP A 388 -22.97 17.02 -7.00
CA ASP A 388 -22.26 15.75 -7.13
C ASP A 388 -23.25 14.57 -7.13
N LEU A 389 -22.91 13.53 -7.89
CA LEU A 389 -23.71 12.30 -7.99
C LEU A 389 -23.69 11.47 -6.71
N ILE A 390 -22.80 11.81 -5.78
CA ILE A 390 -22.64 11.14 -4.49
C ILE A 390 -22.75 12.13 -3.34
N HIS A 391 -23.13 11.64 -2.16
CA HIS A 391 -23.19 12.45 -0.96
C HIS A 391 -22.70 11.73 0.30
N CYS A 392 -22.61 12.46 1.42
CA CYS A 392 -22.37 11.91 2.75
C CYS A 392 -23.70 11.57 3.41
N ALA A 393 -23.77 10.43 4.11
CA ALA A 393 -24.96 10.01 4.84
C ALA A 393 -24.58 9.38 6.19
N ILE A 394 -25.55 9.37 7.12
CA ILE A 394 -25.38 8.72 8.44
C ILE A 394 -26.53 7.74 8.65
N ILE A 395 -26.17 6.51 9.02
CA ILE A 395 -27.12 5.51 9.54
C ILE A 395 -26.81 5.22 11.00
N TYR A 396 -27.80 4.82 11.77
CA TYR A 396 -27.65 4.58 13.22
C TYR A 396 -28.60 3.53 13.73
N LYS A 397 -28.30 2.96 14.91
CA LYS A 397 -29.19 2.05 15.65
C LYS A 397 -30.05 2.83 16.62
N PRO A 398 -31.38 2.91 16.43
CA PRO A 398 -32.28 3.60 17.36
C PRO A 398 -32.27 3.03 18.78
N VAL A 399 -31.88 1.76 18.94
CA VAL A 399 -31.74 1.13 20.26
C VAL A 399 -30.50 1.62 21.02
N ALA A 400 -29.45 2.04 20.31
CA ALA A 400 -28.18 2.47 20.92
C ALA A 400 -28.14 3.98 21.18
N VAL A 401 -28.67 4.77 20.27
CA VAL A 401 -28.64 6.24 20.30
C VAL A 401 -29.99 6.84 19.94
N ALA A 402 -30.24 8.07 20.43
CA ALA A 402 -31.31 8.94 19.94
C ALA A 402 -30.72 10.17 19.28
N LEU A 403 -31.42 10.70 18.28
CA LEU A 403 -31.08 11.98 17.66
C LEU A 403 -31.35 13.12 18.65
N LEU A 404 -30.44 14.07 18.73
CA LEU A 404 -30.56 15.28 19.51
C LEU A 404 -30.55 16.50 18.57
N GLY A 405 -31.65 17.21 18.48
CA GLY A 405 -31.81 18.33 17.57
C GLY A 405 -31.89 17.92 16.09
N PRO A 406 -31.90 18.90 15.19
CA PRO A 406 -31.94 18.67 13.75
C PRO A 406 -30.57 18.19 13.23
N THR A 407 -30.61 17.58 12.05
CA THR A 407 -29.37 17.31 11.27
C THR A 407 -28.78 18.63 10.81
N LEU A 408 -27.48 18.74 10.91
CA LEU A 408 -26.69 19.91 10.49
C LEU A 408 -25.93 19.56 9.22
N VAL A 409 -25.94 20.45 8.25
CA VAL A 409 -25.19 20.31 7.00
C VAL A 409 -24.32 21.53 6.82
N ALA A 410 -23.08 21.35 6.39
CA ALA A 410 -22.14 22.45 6.22
C ALA A 410 -22.67 23.46 5.19
N PRO A 411 -22.87 24.74 5.55
CA PRO A 411 -23.60 25.70 4.75
C PRO A 411 -22.75 26.41 3.69
N VAL A 412 -21.59 25.91 3.33
CA VAL A 412 -20.61 26.66 2.52
C VAL A 412 -20.79 26.38 1.03
N PRO A 413 -21.58 27.18 0.29
CA PRO A 413 -21.74 27.00 -1.15
C PRO A 413 -20.39 27.10 -1.88
N GLY A 414 -20.18 26.19 -2.80
CA GLY A 414 -19.01 26.20 -3.69
C GLY A 414 -17.68 25.77 -3.08
N VAL A 415 -17.62 25.38 -1.79
CA VAL A 415 -16.41 24.82 -1.17
C VAL A 415 -16.45 23.29 -1.18
N PHE A 416 -17.55 22.70 -0.79
CA PHE A 416 -17.73 21.26 -0.81
C PHE A 416 -18.46 20.82 -2.07
N GLU A 417 -17.95 19.82 -2.76
CA GLU A 417 -18.70 19.07 -3.76
C GLU A 417 -19.76 18.19 -3.06
N ARG A 418 -19.45 17.73 -1.86
CA ARG A 418 -20.25 16.87 -1.00
C ARG A 418 -20.24 17.46 0.41
N PRO A 419 -21.26 18.23 0.77
CA PRO A 419 -21.31 18.89 2.08
C PRO A 419 -21.20 17.90 3.23
N PRO A 420 -20.35 18.14 4.24
CA PRO A 420 -20.34 17.37 5.47
C PRO A 420 -21.68 17.36 6.18
N VAL A 421 -22.06 16.20 6.73
CA VAL A 421 -23.27 15.99 7.51
C VAL A 421 -22.91 15.74 8.94
N ALA A 422 -23.54 16.44 9.88
CA ALA A 422 -23.38 16.28 11.30
C ALA A 422 -24.72 15.97 11.98
N GLN A 423 -24.69 15.05 12.92
CA GLN A 423 -25.80 14.76 13.81
C GLN A 423 -25.31 14.67 15.25
N LEU A 424 -26.05 15.31 16.14
CA LEU A 424 -25.86 15.13 17.57
C LEU A 424 -26.64 13.90 18.03
N PHE A 425 -25.98 13.06 18.81
CA PHE A 425 -26.55 11.85 19.38
C PHE A 425 -26.50 11.88 20.90
N ILE A 426 -27.50 11.30 21.54
CA ILE A 426 -27.49 10.97 22.96
C ILE A 426 -27.50 9.45 23.10
N THR A 427 -26.59 8.91 23.92
CA THR A 427 -26.51 7.46 24.17
C THR A 427 -27.71 6.97 24.96
N ARG A 428 -28.22 5.80 24.60
CA ARG A 428 -29.30 5.12 25.36
C ARG A 428 -28.77 4.04 26.28
N ARG A 429 -27.47 3.77 26.26
CA ARG A 429 -26.82 2.77 27.14
C ARG A 429 -26.65 3.35 28.54
N LYS A 430 -27.28 2.69 29.54
CA LYS A 430 -27.14 3.07 30.95
C LYS A 430 -25.77 2.68 31.51
N PRO A 431 -25.24 3.37 32.55
CA PRO A 431 -25.98 4.27 33.47
C PRO A 431 -25.91 5.77 33.10
N HIS A 432 -25.18 6.19 32.05
CA HIS A 432 -25.02 7.59 31.73
C HIS A 432 -25.48 7.88 30.29
N ALA A 433 -26.34 8.89 30.16
CA ALA A 433 -26.66 9.47 28.87
C ALA A 433 -25.63 10.54 28.54
N ASP A 434 -24.73 10.23 27.61
CA ASP A 434 -23.73 11.17 27.10
C ASP A 434 -24.10 11.65 25.71
N THR A 435 -23.66 12.86 25.37
CA THR A 435 -23.91 13.48 24.05
C THR A 435 -22.62 13.54 23.25
N LEU A 436 -22.75 13.32 21.93
CA LEU A 436 -21.66 13.38 20.98
C LEU A 436 -22.20 13.89 19.63
N ALA A 437 -21.48 14.78 18.97
CA ALA A 437 -21.72 15.05 17.55
C ALA A 437 -20.82 14.15 16.70
N PHE A 438 -21.42 13.50 15.71
CA PHE A 438 -20.71 12.75 14.69
C PHE A 438 -20.85 13.46 13.35
N ILE A 439 -19.72 13.72 12.69
CA ILE A 439 -19.64 14.41 11.40
C ILE A 439 -19.02 13.47 10.39
N VAL A 440 -19.67 13.36 9.25
CA VAL A 440 -19.15 12.62 8.08
C VAL A 440 -18.76 13.61 7.01
N ASN A 441 -17.55 13.44 6.47
CA ASN A 441 -17.05 14.27 5.37
C ASN A 441 -16.38 13.46 4.29
N HIS A 442 -16.39 14.02 3.07
CA HIS A 442 -15.72 13.49 1.91
C HIS A 442 -15.10 14.65 1.13
N PHE A 443 -13.80 14.84 1.26
CA PHE A 443 -13.06 15.91 0.60
C PHE A 443 -12.77 15.61 -0.87
N LYS A 444 -12.31 16.60 -1.60
CA LYS A 444 -11.99 16.46 -3.03
C LYS A 444 -10.87 15.47 -3.26
N SER A 445 -11.09 14.53 -4.19
CA SER A 445 -10.11 13.52 -4.56
C SER A 445 -8.86 14.11 -5.22
N LYS A 446 -7.75 13.36 -5.16
CA LYS A 446 -6.43 13.75 -5.72
C LYS A 446 -6.33 13.59 -7.23
N GLY A 447 -7.36 13.04 -7.90
CA GLY A 447 -7.26 12.56 -9.28
C GLY A 447 -7.21 13.62 -10.36
N SER A 448 -7.67 14.87 -10.10
CA SER A 448 -7.71 15.92 -11.12
C SER A 448 -7.73 17.31 -10.50
N GLY A 449 -7.07 18.24 -11.17
CA GLY A 449 -7.02 19.64 -10.80
C GLY A 449 -6.32 20.45 -11.89
N SER A 450 -6.58 21.75 -11.96
CA SER A 450 -5.94 22.67 -12.89
C SER A 450 -5.59 23.98 -12.19
N GLY A 451 -4.65 24.74 -12.73
CA GLY A 451 -4.21 26.00 -12.11
C GLY A 451 -3.60 25.74 -10.73
N ILE A 452 -4.11 26.39 -9.70
CA ILE A 452 -3.65 26.23 -8.31
C ILE A 452 -3.95 24.84 -7.76
N ASP A 453 -4.96 24.15 -8.31
CA ASP A 453 -5.33 22.78 -7.95
C ASP A 453 -4.59 21.70 -8.78
N ALA A 454 -3.71 22.08 -9.72
CA ALA A 454 -2.83 21.10 -10.35
C ALA A 454 -1.87 20.49 -9.32
N ASP A 455 -1.40 19.27 -9.59
CA ASP A 455 -0.36 18.63 -8.76
C ASP A 455 0.89 19.50 -8.71
N GLN A 456 1.26 19.93 -7.53
CA GLN A 456 2.43 20.79 -7.28
C GLN A 456 3.73 19.97 -7.15
N ASN A 457 3.69 18.66 -7.39
CA ASN A 457 4.80 17.70 -7.22
C ASN A 457 5.41 17.72 -5.81
N ASP A 458 4.57 17.95 -4.82
CA ASP A 458 4.94 17.97 -3.40
C ASP A 458 4.49 16.71 -2.64
N GLY A 459 3.92 15.74 -3.36
CA GLY A 459 3.40 14.48 -2.82
C GLY A 459 1.94 14.56 -2.33
N GLN A 460 1.33 15.75 -2.34
CA GLN A 460 -0.06 15.90 -1.92
C GLN A 460 -1.07 15.65 -3.05
N GLY A 461 -0.58 15.59 -4.31
CA GLY A 461 -1.41 15.37 -5.52
C GLY A 461 -2.30 16.55 -5.88
N SER A 462 -3.08 16.39 -6.95
CA SER A 462 -4.00 17.43 -7.43
C SER A 462 -5.06 17.81 -6.40
N SER A 463 -5.66 19.00 -6.57
CA SER A 463 -6.75 19.54 -5.74
C SER A 463 -6.39 19.77 -4.26
N ASN A 464 -5.12 19.96 -3.94
CA ASN A 464 -4.71 20.20 -2.56
C ASN A 464 -5.22 21.55 -2.02
N ASP A 465 -5.21 22.63 -2.84
CA ASP A 465 -5.74 23.92 -2.42
C ASP A 465 -7.25 23.82 -2.12
N ARG A 466 -7.98 23.06 -2.94
CA ARG A 466 -9.40 22.77 -2.71
C ARG A 466 -9.61 22.07 -1.37
N ARG A 467 -8.84 21.01 -1.08
CA ARG A 467 -8.93 20.29 0.21
C ARG A 467 -8.55 21.15 1.40
N ARG A 468 -7.57 22.06 1.26
CA ARG A 468 -7.24 23.08 2.27
C ARG A 468 -8.43 23.99 2.56
N GLY A 469 -9.11 24.45 1.50
CA GLY A 469 -10.35 25.22 1.62
C GLY A 469 -11.45 24.45 2.36
N GLN A 470 -11.62 23.17 2.03
CA GLN A 470 -12.58 22.28 2.67
C GLN A 470 -12.25 22.03 4.15
N ALA A 471 -10.98 21.85 4.52
CA ALA A 471 -10.57 21.71 5.91
C ALA A 471 -10.89 22.98 6.73
N LYS A 472 -10.58 24.17 6.21
CA LYS A 472 -10.95 25.44 6.84
C LYS A 472 -12.46 25.60 7.02
N ALA A 473 -13.24 25.22 5.99
CA ALA A 473 -14.68 25.28 6.06
C ALA A 473 -15.27 24.27 7.05
N LEU A 474 -14.67 23.08 7.18
CA LEU A 474 -15.06 22.09 8.18
C LEU A 474 -14.80 22.61 9.61
N VAL A 475 -13.68 23.26 9.84
CA VAL A 475 -13.36 23.95 11.12
C VAL A 475 -14.43 25.01 11.43
N GLN A 476 -14.77 25.86 10.46
CA GLN A 476 -15.81 26.88 10.64
C GLN A 476 -17.20 26.24 10.91
N PHE A 477 -17.53 25.16 10.23
CA PHE A 477 -18.78 24.43 10.47
C PHE A 477 -18.83 23.86 11.89
N ILE A 478 -17.74 23.25 12.36
CA ILE A 478 -17.65 22.74 13.74
C ILE A 478 -17.84 23.88 14.73
N ASN A 479 -17.06 24.96 14.61
CA ASN A 479 -17.01 26.04 15.58
C ASN A 479 -18.27 26.92 15.59
N ASN A 480 -18.85 27.19 14.40
CA ASN A 480 -19.95 28.15 14.26
C ASN A 480 -21.34 27.52 14.18
N THR A 481 -21.41 26.19 13.98
CA THR A 481 -22.70 25.50 13.82
C THR A 481 -22.86 24.31 14.76
N VAL A 482 -21.90 23.38 14.75
CA VAL A 482 -22.04 22.11 15.49
C VAL A 482 -21.86 22.32 17.01
N ILE A 483 -20.84 23.06 17.42
CA ILE A 483 -20.62 23.38 18.86
C ILE A 483 -21.76 24.25 19.42
N PRO A 484 -22.19 25.35 18.74
CA PRO A 484 -23.34 26.13 19.21
C PRO A 484 -24.67 25.36 19.25
N ALA A 485 -24.85 24.31 18.48
CA ALA A 485 -26.00 23.41 18.56
C ALA A 485 -26.01 22.51 19.81
N GLY A 486 -25.02 22.65 20.70
CA GLY A 486 -24.90 21.92 21.96
C GLY A 486 -23.88 20.78 21.95
N ALA A 487 -23.06 20.65 20.91
CA ALA A 487 -22.02 19.63 20.87
C ALA A 487 -20.78 20.05 21.64
N VAL A 488 -20.53 19.39 22.76
CA VAL A 488 -19.26 19.57 23.52
C VAL A 488 -18.21 18.58 23.06
N LYS A 489 -18.61 17.38 22.60
CA LYS A 489 -17.77 16.30 22.14
C LYS A 489 -18.04 16.09 20.66
N VAL A 490 -17.02 16.26 19.82
CA VAL A 490 -17.15 16.12 18.36
C VAL A 490 -16.20 15.06 17.86
N VAL A 491 -16.71 14.13 17.05
CA VAL A 491 -15.94 13.21 16.22
C VAL A 491 -16.26 13.53 14.77
N SER A 492 -15.27 13.93 13.99
CA SER A 492 -15.37 14.06 12.53
C SER A 492 -14.58 12.95 11.89
N ALA A 493 -15.24 12.14 11.06
CA ALA A 493 -14.61 11.05 10.36
C ALA A 493 -15.04 11.01 8.89
N GLY A 494 -14.20 10.45 8.03
CA GLY A 494 -14.49 10.39 6.61
C GLY A 494 -13.25 10.18 5.76
N ASP A 495 -13.46 10.25 4.46
CA ASP A 495 -12.41 10.32 3.46
C ASP A 495 -11.98 11.78 3.28
N TYR A 496 -10.84 12.12 3.87
CA TYR A 496 -10.25 13.45 3.75
C TYR A 496 -9.42 13.60 2.47
N ASN A 497 -9.24 12.53 1.70
CA ASN A 497 -8.37 12.49 0.53
C ASN A 497 -6.97 13.09 0.79
N ALA A 498 -6.48 12.97 2.00
CA ALA A 498 -5.22 13.53 2.47
C ALA A 498 -4.52 12.53 3.39
N ASN A 499 -3.23 12.31 3.20
CA ASN A 499 -2.43 11.53 4.13
C ASN A 499 -2.20 12.29 5.43
N TYR A 500 -1.65 11.61 6.43
CA TYR A 500 -1.60 12.09 7.81
C TYR A 500 -0.83 13.41 8.01
N GLU A 501 0.21 13.69 7.21
CA GLU A 501 1.03 14.91 7.26
C GLU A 501 0.75 15.86 6.08
N GLU A 502 -0.43 15.80 5.47
CA GLU A 502 -0.83 16.74 4.41
C GLU A 502 -1.61 17.93 4.97
N ASP A 503 -1.53 19.05 4.26
CA ASP A 503 -2.13 20.35 4.64
C ASP A 503 -3.55 20.28 5.19
N PRO A 504 -4.49 19.49 4.63
CA PRO A 504 -5.85 19.44 5.18
C PRO A 504 -5.88 18.95 6.63
N ILE A 505 -5.05 17.96 6.97
CA ILE A 505 -4.98 17.41 8.33
C ILE A 505 -4.29 18.39 9.28
N ASP A 506 -3.27 19.12 8.80
CA ASP A 506 -2.58 20.15 9.57
C ASP A 506 -3.47 21.34 9.92
N ILE A 507 -4.31 21.77 8.98
CA ILE A 507 -5.31 22.82 9.23
C ILE A 507 -6.25 22.40 10.37
N LEU A 508 -6.69 21.14 10.40
CA LEU A 508 -7.51 20.64 11.49
C LEU A 508 -6.76 20.60 12.83
N ARG A 509 -5.48 20.19 12.82
CA ARG A 509 -4.61 20.20 14.01
C ARG A 509 -4.39 21.62 14.54
N ALA A 510 -4.15 22.60 13.65
CA ALA A 510 -3.91 23.98 14.02
C ALA A 510 -5.11 24.62 14.74
N ASP A 511 -6.33 24.17 14.44
CA ASP A 511 -7.56 24.61 15.10
C ASP A 511 -7.87 23.82 16.41
N GLY A 512 -6.97 22.96 16.85
CA GLY A 512 -7.12 22.19 18.08
C GLY A 512 -7.91 20.89 17.95
N LEU A 513 -8.24 20.46 16.75
CA LEU A 513 -8.74 19.10 16.49
C LEU A 513 -7.60 18.11 16.49
N VAL A 514 -7.80 16.96 17.11
CA VAL A 514 -6.75 15.96 17.29
C VAL A 514 -7.02 14.77 16.36
N PRO A 515 -6.13 14.46 15.40
CA PRO A 515 -6.23 13.21 14.66
C PRO A 515 -6.11 12.02 15.62
N ALA A 516 -7.19 11.26 15.72
CA ALA A 516 -7.26 10.08 16.60
C ALA A 516 -6.81 8.80 15.88
N THR A 517 -6.75 8.82 14.54
CA THR A 517 -6.19 7.73 13.72
C THR A 517 -4.67 7.69 13.90
N PRO A 518 -4.08 6.54 14.22
CA PRO A 518 -2.63 6.43 14.32
C PRO A 518 -1.94 6.69 12.97
N PRO A 519 -0.77 7.36 12.94
CA PRO A 519 -0.07 7.66 11.69
C PRO A 519 0.28 6.44 10.83
N ILE A 520 0.55 5.29 11.45
CA ILE A 520 0.88 4.04 10.74
C ILE A 520 -0.37 3.30 10.21
N SER A 521 -1.57 3.73 10.57
CA SER A 521 -2.81 3.07 10.20
C SER A 521 -3.21 3.42 8.77
N ALA A 522 -3.07 2.48 7.85
CA ALA A 522 -3.42 2.64 6.45
C ALA A 522 -4.92 2.43 6.19
N SER A 523 -5.44 3.08 5.14
CA SER A 523 -6.78 2.81 4.62
C SER A 523 -6.82 2.68 3.10
N TYR A 524 -5.73 3.04 2.43
CA TYR A 524 -5.66 3.07 0.98
C TYR A 524 -4.27 2.65 0.47
N VAL A 525 -4.22 1.99 -0.67
CA VAL A 525 -2.98 1.65 -1.38
C VAL A 525 -3.05 2.22 -2.79
N PHE A 526 -2.07 3.01 -3.15
CA PHE A 526 -1.99 3.60 -4.48
C PHE A 526 -0.60 3.43 -5.08
N LYS A 527 -0.52 2.77 -6.24
CA LYS A 527 0.75 2.47 -6.94
C LYS A 527 1.78 1.79 -6.03
N GLY A 528 1.33 0.83 -5.23
CA GLY A 528 2.19 0.09 -4.30
C GLY A 528 2.60 0.86 -3.05
N LEU A 529 2.14 2.08 -2.88
CA LEU A 529 2.41 2.90 -1.70
C LEU A 529 1.18 2.92 -0.78
N THR A 530 1.40 2.50 0.44
CA THR A 530 0.40 2.44 1.51
C THR A 530 0.23 3.81 2.16
N GLY A 531 -1.01 4.27 2.35
CA GLY A 531 -1.32 5.55 2.96
C GLY A 531 -2.64 5.54 3.72
N SER A 532 -3.00 6.67 4.30
CA SER A 532 -4.25 6.85 5.05
C SER A 532 -5.00 8.06 4.51
N LEU A 533 -6.04 7.84 3.74
CA LEU A 533 -6.94 8.90 3.27
C LEU A 533 -8.12 9.10 4.22
N ASP A 534 -8.49 8.04 4.96
CA ASP A 534 -9.60 8.01 5.89
C ASP A 534 -9.12 8.25 7.31
N HIS A 535 -9.65 9.27 7.96
CA HIS A 535 -9.27 9.67 9.31
C HIS A 535 -10.47 9.83 10.22
N ALA A 536 -10.19 9.80 11.52
CA ALA A 536 -11.05 10.33 12.56
C ALA A 536 -10.28 11.44 13.29
N VAL A 537 -10.87 12.62 13.35
CA VAL A 537 -10.36 13.74 14.15
C VAL A 537 -11.37 14.08 15.23
N VAL A 538 -10.90 14.46 16.40
CA VAL A 538 -11.75 14.67 17.57
C VAL A 538 -11.41 15.99 18.27
N THR A 539 -12.39 16.55 18.98
CA THR A 539 -12.11 17.64 19.92
C THR A 539 -11.19 17.18 21.04
N SER A 540 -10.37 18.07 21.56
CA SER A 540 -9.31 17.77 22.54
C SER A 540 -9.84 17.09 23.82
N ASN A 541 -11.07 17.36 24.22
CA ASN A 541 -11.73 16.73 25.38
C ASN A 541 -12.15 15.27 25.15
N LEU A 542 -12.06 14.74 23.91
CA LEU A 542 -12.25 13.32 23.61
C LEU A 542 -10.93 12.54 23.55
N VAL A 543 -9.79 13.21 23.60
CA VAL A 543 -8.48 12.54 23.63
C VAL A 543 -8.40 11.69 24.90
N GLY A 544 -8.09 10.39 24.73
CA GLY A 544 -8.12 9.43 25.82
C GLY A 544 -9.49 8.75 26.07
N PHE A 545 -10.54 9.18 25.38
CA PHE A 545 -11.87 8.58 25.43
C PHE A 545 -12.23 7.86 24.13
N VAL A 546 -11.38 7.96 23.10
CA VAL A 546 -11.56 7.28 21.81
C VAL A 546 -10.39 6.34 21.54
N ASP A 547 -10.70 5.19 20.94
CA ASP A 547 -9.74 4.28 20.30
C ASP A 547 -10.14 4.11 18.84
N VAL A 548 -9.18 4.32 17.91
CA VAL A 548 -9.44 4.29 16.48
C VAL A 548 -8.60 3.20 15.84
N GLN A 549 -9.27 2.29 15.15
CA GLN A 549 -8.65 1.20 14.44
C GLN A 549 -9.24 1.12 13.02
N LYS A 550 -8.51 0.51 12.10
CA LYS A 550 -9.00 0.21 10.75
C LYS A 550 -9.10 -1.29 10.55
N TRP A 551 -10.10 -1.71 9.82
CA TRP A 551 -10.25 -3.11 9.43
C TRP A 551 -9.80 -3.28 7.98
N HIS A 552 -8.61 -3.83 7.79
CA HIS A 552 -7.95 -3.93 6.49
C HIS A 552 -8.57 -5.04 5.62
N ILE A 553 -9.78 -4.81 5.12
CA ILE A 553 -10.52 -5.75 4.28
C ILE A 553 -10.57 -5.35 2.81
N ASN A 554 -10.18 -4.14 2.47
CA ASN A 554 -10.40 -3.55 1.16
C ASN A 554 -9.10 -3.17 0.44
N SER A 555 -8.37 -2.19 0.95
CA SER A 555 -7.21 -1.59 0.27
C SER A 555 -6.07 -2.58 0.02
N ALA A 556 -5.93 -3.59 0.87
CA ALA A 556 -4.91 -4.63 0.75
C ALA A 556 -5.29 -5.75 -0.24
N GLU A 557 -6.58 -5.94 -0.53
CA GLU A 557 -7.07 -6.97 -1.44
C GLU A 557 -6.90 -6.55 -2.90
N PRO A 558 -6.65 -7.48 -3.82
CA PRO A 558 -6.52 -7.16 -5.24
C PRO A 558 -7.86 -6.74 -5.86
N GLY A 559 -7.80 -5.84 -6.85
CA GLY A 559 -8.98 -5.29 -7.52
C GLY A 559 -9.85 -6.33 -8.24
N PHE A 560 -9.32 -7.50 -8.60
CA PHE A 560 -10.15 -8.53 -9.23
C PHE A 560 -11.19 -9.18 -8.29
N LEU A 561 -11.13 -8.90 -7.00
CA LEU A 561 -12.17 -9.30 -6.03
C LEU A 561 -13.30 -8.26 -5.92
N GLU A 562 -13.23 -7.15 -6.66
CA GLU A 562 -14.31 -6.17 -6.71
C GLU A 562 -15.60 -6.74 -7.32
N TYR A 563 -16.68 -6.08 -7.04
CA TYR A 563 -18.02 -6.51 -7.43
C TYR A 563 -18.28 -6.52 -8.94
N ASP A 564 -17.58 -5.66 -9.70
CA ASP A 564 -17.77 -5.48 -11.15
C ASP A 564 -16.90 -6.42 -12.01
N VAL A 565 -16.08 -7.25 -11.38
CA VAL A 565 -15.23 -8.21 -12.08
C VAL A 565 -15.96 -9.54 -12.22
N ALA A 566 -16.64 -9.74 -13.34
CA ALA A 566 -17.39 -10.97 -13.62
C ALA A 566 -16.48 -12.20 -13.69
N GLY A 567 -16.91 -13.30 -13.08
CA GLY A 567 -16.38 -14.65 -13.26
C GLY A 567 -15.24 -15.06 -12.32
N GLU A 568 -14.71 -14.17 -11.47
CA GLU A 568 -13.60 -14.48 -10.56
C GLU A 568 -13.92 -14.29 -9.07
N ALA A 569 -15.02 -13.59 -8.76
CA ALA A 569 -15.45 -13.39 -7.38
C ALA A 569 -16.09 -14.64 -6.78
N THR A 570 -15.27 -15.53 -6.25
CA THR A 570 -15.74 -16.70 -5.46
C THR A 570 -16.28 -16.29 -4.08
N ASP A 571 -16.15 -15.02 -3.70
CA ASP A 571 -16.32 -14.52 -2.33
C ASP A 571 -17.38 -13.40 -2.26
N ILE A 572 -18.52 -13.59 -2.95
CA ILE A 572 -19.57 -12.57 -3.11
C ILE A 572 -20.27 -12.17 -1.81
N ASN A 573 -20.22 -13.02 -0.78
CA ASN A 573 -20.86 -12.77 0.52
C ASN A 573 -19.85 -12.40 1.62
N SER A 574 -18.61 -12.11 1.25
CA SER A 574 -17.58 -11.75 2.20
C SER A 574 -17.38 -10.23 2.26
N PRO A 575 -16.87 -9.70 3.36
CA PRO A 575 -16.59 -8.28 3.48
C PRO A 575 -15.35 -7.83 2.69
N PHE A 576 -14.52 -8.77 2.22
CA PHE A 576 -13.23 -8.47 1.59
C PHE A 576 -13.42 -7.87 0.19
N ARG A 577 -12.76 -6.74 -0.07
CA ARG A 577 -12.91 -5.93 -1.28
C ARG A 577 -14.37 -5.49 -1.52
N SER A 578 -15.04 -5.10 -0.44
CA SER A 578 -16.35 -4.44 -0.51
C SER A 578 -16.25 -2.97 -0.95
N SER A 579 -15.06 -2.40 -0.87
CA SER A 579 -14.66 -1.06 -1.28
C SER A 579 -13.17 -1.07 -1.67
N ASP A 580 -12.63 0.07 -2.08
CA ASP A 580 -11.19 0.32 -2.24
C ASP A 580 -10.57 0.98 -0.98
N HIS A 581 -11.41 1.52 -0.08
CA HIS A 581 -11.02 2.08 1.21
C HIS A 581 -11.31 1.14 2.37
N ASP A 582 -10.41 1.08 3.35
CA ASP A 582 -10.64 0.36 4.60
C ASP A 582 -11.51 1.18 5.56
N PRO A 583 -12.53 0.59 6.20
CA PRO A 583 -13.35 1.29 7.16
C PRO A 583 -12.58 1.71 8.41
N VAL A 584 -12.89 2.90 8.92
CA VAL A 584 -12.39 3.44 10.17
C VAL A 584 -13.38 3.13 11.28
N ILE A 585 -12.95 2.38 12.30
CA ILE A 585 -13.79 2.00 13.43
C ILE A 585 -13.33 2.79 14.65
N ILE A 586 -14.28 3.46 15.31
CA ILE A 586 -14.03 4.37 16.41
C ILE A 586 -14.78 3.88 17.62
N GLY A 587 -14.05 3.37 18.60
CA GLY A 587 -14.59 3.03 19.91
C GLY A 587 -14.60 4.26 20.81
N VAL A 588 -15.74 4.58 21.41
CA VAL A 588 -15.88 5.69 22.37
C VAL A 588 -16.24 5.12 23.73
N ASN A 589 -15.51 5.50 24.78
CA ASN A 589 -15.83 5.19 26.16
C ASN A 589 -15.77 6.48 26.97
N PHE A 590 -16.91 7.01 27.37
CA PHE A 590 -17.02 8.27 28.10
C PHE A 590 -16.46 8.25 29.53
N ARG A 591 -16.04 7.11 30.02
CA ARG A 591 -15.33 6.94 31.30
C ARG A 591 -13.80 6.90 31.12
N GLY A 592 -13.33 7.05 29.91
CA GLY A 592 -11.96 6.83 29.50
C GLY A 592 -11.75 5.41 28.96
N VAL A 593 -11.05 5.29 27.82
CA VAL A 593 -10.69 3.99 27.27
C VAL A 593 -9.69 3.32 28.21
N SER A 594 -10.19 2.43 29.05
CA SER A 594 -9.30 1.44 29.64
C SER A 594 -9.00 0.43 28.52
N ASN A 595 -7.80 0.49 27.95
CA ASN A 595 -7.36 -0.56 27.04
C ASN A 595 -7.66 -1.90 27.70
N ALA A 596 -8.31 -2.83 26.98
CA ALA A 596 -8.70 -4.15 27.48
C ALA A 596 -7.50 -5.03 27.92
N LEU A 597 -6.31 -4.49 27.88
CA LEU A 597 -5.06 -5.01 28.45
C LEU A 597 -4.74 -4.36 29.82
N GLY A 598 -5.74 -3.95 30.59
CA GLY A 598 -5.63 -3.55 32.00
C GLY A 598 -5.05 -2.15 32.20
N GLY A 599 -5.94 -1.23 32.46
CA GLY A 599 -5.81 0.03 33.19
C GLY A 599 -4.44 0.72 33.18
N GLN A 600 -4.14 1.48 32.14
CA GLN A 600 -3.22 2.60 32.23
C GLN A 600 -3.63 3.68 31.23
N ALA A 601 -3.48 4.95 31.66
CA ALA A 601 -3.67 6.13 30.83
C ALA A 601 -2.98 5.97 29.49
N ASN A 602 -3.63 6.43 28.41
CA ASN A 602 -3.11 6.38 27.03
C ASN A 602 -1.66 6.88 26.95
N THR A 603 -0.72 5.96 27.02
CA THR A 603 0.69 6.23 26.79
C THR A 603 0.90 6.03 25.31
N ARG A 604 0.64 7.06 24.48
CA ARG A 604 1.02 7.04 23.08
C ARG A 604 2.48 7.48 22.96
N LEU A 605 3.27 6.71 22.20
CA LEU A 605 4.59 7.15 21.79
C LEU A 605 4.41 8.09 20.61
N PHE A 606 4.61 9.38 20.83
CA PHE A 606 4.83 10.33 19.77
C PHE A 606 6.30 10.76 19.81
N VAL A 607 6.99 10.49 18.73
CA VAL A 607 8.37 10.92 18.54
C VAL A 607 8.37 12.08 17.56
N TYR A 608 8.91 13.20 18.00
CA TYR A 608 8.86 14.46 17.31
C TYR A 608 10.21 15.21 17.50
N PRO A 609 10.72 15.95 16.53
CA PRO A 609 10.25 16.01 15.13
C PRO A 609 10.51 14.71 14.40
N ASN A 610 9.73 14.45 13.35
CA ASN A 610 9.91 13.28 12.49
C ASN A 610 9.54 13.68 11.03
N PRO A 611 10.52 13.92 10.15
CA PRO A 611 11.95 13.70 10.32
C PRO A 611 12.65 14.65 11.32
N ALA A 612 13.78 14.19 11.86
CA ALA A 612 14.65 14.98 12.70
C ALA A 612 15.90 15.41 11.93
N ALA A 613 15.99 16.69 11.58
CA ALA A 613 17.11 17.23 10.80
C ALA A 613 18.30 17.65 11.69
N GLY A 614 19.51 17.39 11.23
CA GLY A 614 20.75 17.82 11.87
C GLY A 614 20.85 17.43 13.34
N PRO A 615 21.14 18.36 14.26
CA PRO A 615 21.25 18.08 15.69
C PRO A 615 19.90 17.93 16.40
N ALA A 616 18.77 18.04 15.71
CA ALA A 616 17.46 17.88 16.31
C ALA A 616 17.31 16.52 17.00
N THR A 617 16.69 16.53 18.17
CA THR A 617 16.53 15.34 19.00
C THR A 617 15.08 14.89 19.00
N PHE A 618 14.86 13.59 19.01
CA PHE A 618 13.53 13.05 19.16
C PHE A 618 12.97 13.29 20.56
N SER A 619 11.73 13.72 20.63
CA SER A 619 10.95 13.88 21.86
C SER A 619 9.93 12.77 22.03
N LEU A 620 9.76 12.31 23.28
CA LEU A 620 8.68 11.41 23.68
C LEU A 620 7.50 12.26 24.16
N ALA A 621 6.57 12.58 23.25
CA ALA A 621 5.35 13.28 23.64
C ALA A 621 4.30 12.29 24.19
N SER A 622 3.42 12.79 25.05
CA SER A 622 2.24 12.05 25.57
C SER A 622 2.53 10.81 26.42
N VAL A 623 3.76 10.61 26.89
CA VAL A 623 4.06 9.57 27.88
C VAL A 623 3.87 10.16 29.28
N PRO A 624 2.86 9.76 30.05
CA PRO A 624 2.62 10.32 31.37
C PRO A 624 3.79 10.05 32.31
N ALA A 625 4.11 11.01 33.19
CA ALA A 625 5.12 10.81 34.22
C ALA A 625 4.81 9.62 35.15
N SER A 626 3.51 9.27 35.28
CA SER A 626 3.00 8.13 36.06
C SER A 626 3.15 6.78 35.38
N ALA A 627 3.66 6.71 34.16
CA ALA A 627 3.77 5.44 33.40
C ALA A 627 4.76 4.43 34.00
N GLY A 628 5.47 4.80 35.07
CA GLY A 628 6.41 3.92 35.75
C GLY A 628 7.74 3.74 35.00
N ILE A 629 8.36 2.58 35.17
CA ILE A 629 9.60 2.23 34.47
C ILE A 629 9.26 1.63 33.10
N LEU A 630 9.78 2.23 32.06
CA LEU A 630 9.59 1.86 30.66
C LEU A 630 10.91 1.37 30.05
N THR A 631 10.80 0.60 28.98
CA THR A 631 11.92 0.25 28.11
C THR A 631 11.67 0.85 26.74
N LEU A 632 12.65 1.62 26.23
CA LEU A 632 12.65 2.16 24.88
C LEU A 632 13.77 1.50 24.09
N ASP A 633 13.39 0.71 23.10
CA ASP A 633 14.32 0.12 22.16
C ASP A 633 14.39 0.98 20.89
N PHE A 634 15.60 1.22 20.43
CA PHE A 634 15.92 1.91 19.19
C PHE A 634 16.52 0.88 18.22
N MET A 635 15.93 0.71 17.06
CA MET A 635 16.25 -0.38 16.13
C MET A 635 16.38 0.16 14.70
N LEU A 636 17.12 -0.53 13.87
CA LEU A 636 16.96 -0.42 12.42
C LEU A 636 15.65 -1.08 11.99
N PRO A 637 15.04 -0.66 10.89
CA PRO A 637 13.70 -1.13 10.46
C PRO A 637 13.56 -2.66 10.38
N GLN A 638 14.64 -3.34 10.03
CA GLN A 638 14.68 -4.81 9.92
C GLN A 638 15.95 -5.42 10.56
N GLY A 639 16.56 -4.67 11.45
CA GLY A 639 17.89 -5.02 11.93
C GLY A 639 18.00 -5.17 13.45
N PRO A 640 19.21 -5.31 13.92
CA PRO A 640 19.52 -5.45 15.33
C PRO A 640 19.07 -4.20 16.10
N ARG A 641 18.75 -4.42 17.36
CA ARG A 641 18.52 -3.34 18.31
C ARG A 641 19.83 -2.56 18.52
N LEU A 642 19.79 -1.26 18.20
CA LEU A 642 20.93 -0.36 18.33
C LEU A 642 21.13 0.10 19.77
N LEU A 643 20.01 0.30 20.50
CA LEU A 643 20.03 0.81 21.86
C LEU A 643 18.79 0.31 22.60
N SER A 644 18.96 0.03 23.90
CA SER A 644 17.84 -0.23 24.81
C SER A 644 18.02 0.65 26.03
N LEU A 645 17.05 1.50 26.27
CA LEU A 645 17.00 2.41 27.42
C LEU A 645 15.92 1.96 28.38
N ARG A 646 16.17 2.05 29.67
CA ARG A 646 15.19 1.72 30.70
C ARG A 646 15.15 2.82 31.76
N GLY A 647 13.95 3.29 32.06
CA GLY A 647 13.80 4.36 33.05
C GLY A 647 12.40 4.96 33.08
N THR A 648 12.25 6.01 33.87
CA THR A 648 11.03 6.83 33.85
C THR A 648 10.92 7.61 32.53
N PRO A 649 9.74 8.08 32.11
CA PRO A 649 9.58 8.87 30.89
C PRO A 649 10.57 10.04 30.76
N LYS A 650 10.77 10.78 31.85
CA LYS A 650 11.71 11.91 31.88
C LYS A 650 13.17 11.48 31.66
N LEU A 651 13.56 10.35 32.23
CA LEU A 651 14.92 9.80 32.06
C LEU A 651 15.11 9.30 30.63
N LEU A 652 14.11 8.55 30.09
CA LEU A 652 14.14 8.08 28.71
C LEU A 652 14.21 9.23 27.72
N GLN A 653 13.46 10.31 27.94
CA GLN A 653 13.53 11.53 27.12
C GLN A 653 14.94 12.12 27.08
N SER A 654 15.59 12.28 28.23
CA SER A 654 16.93 12.85 28.29
C SER A 654 18.00 11.95 27.64
N GLN A 655 17.86 10.64 27.79
CA GLN A 655 18.75 9.65 27.16
C GLN A 655 18.51 9.57 25.64
N LEU A 656 17.26 9.58 25.20
CA LEU A 656 16.89 9.58 23.79
C LEU A 656 17.46 10.84 23.10
N SER A 657 17.26 12.00 23.66
CA SER A 657 17.79 13.26 23.12
C SER A 657 19.31 13.21 22.95
N ARG A 658 20.03 12.68 23.94
CA ARG A 658 21.48 12.53 23.90
C ARG A 658 21.96 11.56 22.84
N TYR A 659 21.24 10.45 22.66
CA TYR A 659 21.59 9.42 21.67
C TYR A 659 21.31 9.89 20.26
N THR A 660 20.17 10.54 20.04
CA THR A 660 19.70 10.88 18.69
C THR A 660 20.43 12.04 18.04
N THR A 661 21.20 12.87 18.82
CA THR A 661 22.12 13.87 18.27
C THR A 661 23.23 13.27 17.40
N HIS A 662 23.62 12.02 17.64
CA HIS A 662 24.75 11.36 16.98
C HIS A 662 24.33 10.27 16.00
N LEU A 663 23.02 10.13 15.73
CA LEU A 663 22.54 9.15 14.75
C LEU A 663 22.92 9.57 13.34
N ALA A 664 23.34 8.62 12.55
CA ALA A 664 23.49 8.79 11.12
C ALA A 664 22.10 9.06 10.45
N PRO A 665 22.05 9.77 9.33
CA PRO A 665 20.83 9.84 8.53
C PRO A 665 20.29 8.46 8.21
N GLY A 666 18.98 8.28 8.37
CA GLY A 666 18.34 6.98 8.11
C GLY A 666 16.99 6.82 8.79
N ILE A 667 16.33 5.70 8.47
CA ILE A 667 15.07 5.31 9.10
C ILE A 667 15.36 4.41 10.29
N TYR A 668 14.63 4.65 11.37
CA TYR A 668 14.75 3.90 12.61
C TYR A 668 13.37 3.50 13.13
N VAL A 669 13.33 2.51 13.99
CA VAL A 669 12.13 2.07 14.68
C VAL A 669 12.34 2.25 16.18
N LEU A 670 11.47 3.03 16.81
CA LEU A 670 11.40 3.14 18.25
C LEU A 670 10.27 2.25 18.76
N LYS A 671 10.61 1.42 19.75
CA LYS A 671 9.66 0.53 20.40
C LYS A 671 9.64 0.80 21.89
N LEU A 672 8.55 1.36 22.38
CA LEU A 672 8.35 1.67 23.80
C LEU A 672 7.54 0.56 24.46
N ARG A 673 8.08 -0.01 25.54
CA ARG A 673 7.44 -1.06 26.32
C ARG A 673 7.29 -0.67 27.78
N GLY A 674 6.10 -0.89 28.30
CA GLY A 674 5.80 -0.87 29.72
C GLY A 674 5.39 -2.26 30.22
N THR A 675 5.04 -2.37 31.46
CA THR A 675 4.59 -3.65 32.06
C THR A 675 3.32 -4.22 31.37
N ARG A 676 2.52 -3.37 30.75
CA ARG A 676 1.22 -3.74 30.18
C ARG A 676 0.93 -3.13 28.82
N PHE A 677 1.92 -2.53 28.15
CA PHE A 677 1.74 -1.99 26.80
C PHE A 677 3.04 -2.05 26.01
N GLU A 678 2.90 -2.06 24.69
CA GLU A 678 3.98 -1.96 23.73
C GLU A 678 3.52 -1.05 22.59
N GLN A 679 4.36 -0.11 22.21
CA GLN A 679 4.11 0.78 21.06
C GLN A 679 5.35 0.89 20.20
N THR A 680 5.13 1.00 18.90
CA THR A 680 6.21 1.10 17.92
C THR A 680 5.94 2.29 17.01
N GLN A 681 6.99 3.08 16.74
CA GLN A 681 6.94 4.19 15.79
C GLN A 681 8.18 4.17 14.90
N ARG A 682 8.00 4.36 13.60
CA ARG A 682 9.09 4.69 12.69
C ARG A 682 9.46 6.15 12.83
N VAL A 683 10.75 6.42 12.79
CA VAL A 683 11.31 7.78 12.84
C VAL A 683 12.41 7.90 11.79
N MET A 684 12.55 9.07 11.21
CA MET A 684 13.59 9.37 10.24
C MET A 684 14.55 10.42 10.83
N LYS A 685 15.83 10.17 10.68
CA LYS A 685 16.93 11.11 10.96
C LYS A 685 17.50 11.56 9.62
N GLU A 686 17.59 12.87 9.40
CA GLU A 686 18.25 13.50 8.25
C GLU A 686 19.70 13.84 8.53
#